data_8fb0c28b48db489dcad0db0a53de8f41
#
_entry.id   8fb0c28b48db489dcad0db0a53de8f41
#
_cell.length_a   1.000
_cell.length_b   1.000
_cell.length_c   1.000
_cell.angle_alpha   90.00
_cell.angle_beta   90.00
_cell.angle_gamma   90.00
#
_symmetry.space_group_name_H-M   'P 1'
#
loop_
_entity.id
_entity.type
_entity.pdbx_description
1 polymer ?
#
loop_
_entity_poly.entity_id
_entity_poly.type
_entity_poly.pdbx_seq_one_letter_code
_entity_poly.pdbx_strand_id
1 'polypeptide(L)'
;MKRNVLCALISAALMISICACKNKEENLVPEEGSGEYTYRTTLSSPASLSPTDFTSSSESAIIDLLSSSMYTLAMNQSKDGYNIVCELASELPADVTTEYAGKSPYSIPKGATQGYAWKFSMRRDACWEDGTPINADTVEYSLRQYLSPDMKNFHATDFYDTLPIANAKTYFQGSETYTDIFDLETKIYASVPEHEMYVSLTRPVAFFGDSVETYRKTYSEHFFDEDGTDLYEALRELTDEKIYAPLTENMKPIMLKIAKSFGDTNPDAYKEFCFSKNEKGKTAWESVGFIKDDDYTYTLILSRPTTSFMAVHGTNIPLIHEPLYEACKTNSSGIIRSSYGTSSERMISYGPYKIASFKPGQSITLERNPRWYGWSDGKHDGQFQTTKIDIQFVGDHTTERNLFAQGKLDAISVSSADLSEYPVWAYKEESPSPYTYTLSLNSDKTSLKRRENPGVNKRLLSYTDFRRGLSLCIDRDEFVHEIAPNSSPAYTLISRYYIGVPETGKPFVDTKEALDVREKIDMEIYSSSKTMFNCQEARECFVRAYEDALKAGDIQADDRIEIEMHAASDTEQNQKTAIFIQNSIEKACEGTALAGRIKIMLVANPDLSANIKKGLVDMAITKNSSLSFNPYGILSQYCTPSLINEYGYNPLSKNADINLGGERLSLSLLGWNKELNLGTYHNAAPEVKNKILAEVEKSLLESYCVIPVRTLNSVRMISQRIQEGSDHFINPVVEFGGIRFMQYTMDDAEWNAFCKGQMSASPRNAD
;
A
#
# COMPACT_ATOMS: atom_id res chain seq x y z
N MET A 1 -12.61 -0.24 38.85
CA MET A 1 -12.51 1.23 38.91
C MET A 1 -11.31 1.75 39.70
N LYS A 2 -11.05 1.35 40.98
CA LYS A 2 -9.91 1.88 41.75
C LYS A 2 -8.50 1.49 41.23
N ARG A 3 -8.35 0.38 40.55
CA ARG A 3 -7.05 -0.16 40.07
C ARG A 3 -6.60 0.51 38.75
N ASN A 4 -7.55 0.87 37.89
CA ASN A 4 -7.24 1.57 36.62
C ASN A 4 -6.94 3.06 36.81
N VAL A 5 -7.54 3.67 37.84
CA VAL A 5 -7.24 5.08 38.21
C VAL A 5 -5.82 5.20 38.78
N LEU A 6 -5.31 4.18 39.45
CA LEU A 6 -3.95 4.20 40.01
C LEU A 6 -2.89 4.08 38.91
N CYS A 7 -3.11 3.26 37.87
CA CYS A 7 -2.20 3.17 36.72
C CYS A 7 -2.18 4.47 35.89
N ALA A 8 -3.34 5.09 35.68
CA ALA A 8 -3.42 6.36 34.95
C ALA A 8 -2.74 7.51 35.72
N LEU A 9 -2.86 7.53 37.05
CA LEU A 9 -2.20 8.53 37.91
C LEU A 9 -0.68 8.34 37.95
N ILE A 10 -0.17 7.11 37.90
CA ILE A 10 1.27 6.84 37.85
C ILE A 10 1.85 7.25 36.50
N SER A 11 1.14 6.94 35.40
CA SER A 11 1.56 7.36 34.05
C SER A 11 1.49 8.88 33.86
N ALA A 12 0.45 9.54 34.37
CA ALA A 12 0.32 10.99 34.34
C ALA A 12 1.35 11.69 35.23
N ALA A 13 1.70 11.13 36.39
CA ALA A 13 2.76 11.66 37.26
C ALA A 13 4.15 11.55 36.60
N LEU A 14 4.44 10.46 35.86
CA LEU A 14 5.68 10.34 35.09
C LEU A 14 5.76 11.38 33.96
N MET A 15 4.66 11.65 33.26
CA MET A 15 4.66 12.62 32.14
C MET A 15 4.67 14.09 32.62
N ILE A 16 4.02 14.40 33.75
CA ILE A 16 4.06 15.75 34.36
C ILE A 16 5.47 16.06 34.90
N SER A 17 6.20 15.05 35.39
CA SER A 17 7.60 15.25 35.81
C SER A 17 8.53 15.57 34.64
N ILE A 18 8.26 15.04 33.45
CA ILE A 18 9.03 15.36 32.23
C ILE A 18 8.79 16.80 31.74
N CYS A 19 7.62 17.39 31.98
CA CYS A 19 7.29 18.74 31.60
C CYS A 19 7.68 19.79 32.65
N ALA A 20 7.96 19.44 33.90
CA ALA A 20 8.15 20.35 35.00
C ALA A 20 9.62 20.70 35.34
N CYS A 21 10.59 20.06 34.69
CA CYS A 21 12.02 20.30 34.97
C CYS A 21 12.64 21.41 34.07
N LYS A 22 12.08 22.61 34.08
CA LYS A 22 12.88 23.83 33.88
C LYS A 22 13.20 24.43 35.23
N ASN A 23 14.44 24.31 35.62
CA ASN A 23 15.13 24.86 36.78
C ASN A 23 15.32 23.92 37.97
N LYS A 24 16.39 23.16 37.90
CA LYS A 24 17.38 22.94 38.94
C LYS A 24 18.63 22.33 38.31
N GLU A 25 19.66 23.14 38.17
CA GLU A 25 21.01 22.66 37.94
C GLU A 25 21.48 21.97 39.22
N GLU A 26 21.32 20.64 39.29
CA GLU A 26 22.19 19.82 40.13
C GLU A 26 23.27 19.28 39.18
N ASN A 27 24.53 19.65 39.50
CA ASN A 27 25.74 19.19 38.82
C ASN A 27 25.84 17.67 38.95
N LEU A 28 25.18 16.93 38.06
CA LEU A 28 25.54 15.56 37.73
C LEU A 28 26.82 15.69 36.88
N VAL A 29 27.94 15.22 37.40
CA VAL A 29 29.17 15.02 36.60
C VAL A 29 28.78 14.15 35.41
N PRO A 30 28.90 14.63 34.15
CA PRO A 30 28.59 13.78 32.99
C PRO A 30 29.57 12.61 33.04
N GLU A 31 29.04 11.37 33.06
CA GLU A 31 29.89 10.24 32.63
C GLU A 31 30.39 10.56 31.21
N GLU A 32 31.70 10.41 30.98
CA GLU A 32 32.25 10.61 29.62
C GLU A 32 31.43 9.81 28.63
N GLY A 33 30.93 10.45 27.58
CA GLY A 33 30.07 9.85 26.58
C GLY A 33 30.70 8.59 26.00
N SER A 34 29.91 7.57 25.79
CA SER A 34 30.37 6.30 25.21
C SER A 34 30.71 6.41 23.72
N GLY A 35 30.17 7.42 23.04
CA GLY A 35 30.20 7.52 21.59
C GLY A 35 29.37 6.43 20.89
N GLU A 36 28.58 5.67 21.65
CA GLU A 36 27.66 4.66 21.12
C GLU A 36 26.23 5.20 21.03
N TYR A 37 25.56 4.96 19.91
CA TYR A 37 24.22 5.42 19.60
C TYR A 37 23.36 4.25 19.14
N THR A 38 22.68 3.61 20.09
CA THR A 38 21.80 2.47 19.79
C THR A 38 20.39 2.95 19.51
N TYR A 39 19.85 2.64 18.34
CA TYR A 39 18.42 2.79 18.05
C TYR A 39 17.66 1.54 18.51
N ARG A 40 16.69 1.71 19.38
CA ARG A 40 15.90 0.63 19.98
C ARG A 40 14.46 0.71 19.51
N THR A 41 14.00 -0.33 18.83
CA THR A 41 12.65 -0.37 18.26
C THR A 41 12.04 -1.78 18.36
N THR A 42 10.79 -1.91 17.95
CA THR A 42 10.08 -3.18 17.86
C THR A 42 9.64 -3.44 16.43
N LEU A 43 9.62 -4.69 16.03
CA LEU A 43 9.02 -5.18 14.78
C LEU A 43 8.34 -6.53 15.04
N SER A 44 7.55 -6.99 14.07
CA SER A 44 7.09 -8.38 14.04
C SER A 44 8.27 -9.31 13.77
N SER A 45 8.24 -10.52 14.35
CA SER A 45 9.30 -11.50 14.12
C SER A 45 9.38 -11.90 12.65
N PRO A 46 10.54 -11.76 11.98
CA PRO A 46 10.69 -12.18 10.60
C PRO A 46 10.68 -13.71 10.50
N ALA A 47 10.06 -14.24 9.45
CA ALA A 47 10.17 -15.63 9.07
C ALA A 47 11.45 -15.88 8.26
N SER A 48 11.85 -14.91 7.44
CA SER A 48 13.06 -14.93 6.62
C SER A 48 13.60 -13.53 6.42
N LEU A 49 14.92 -13.39 6.34
CA LEU A 49 15.60 -12.18 5.89
C LEU A 49 16.16 -12.36 4.47
N SER A 50 15.73 -13.41 3.77
CA SER A 50 16.10 -13.63 2.38
C SER A 50 15.38 -12.64 1.47
N PRO A 51 16.06 -11.93 0.58
CA PRO A 51 15.41 -11.07 -0.40
C PRO A 51 14.57 -11.85 -1.42
N THR A 52 14.69 -13.18 -1.47
CA THR A 52 13.85 -14.04 -2.31
C THR A 52 12.58 -14.53 -1.61
N ASP A 53 12.48 -14.44 -0.27
CA ASP A 53 11.44 -15.14 0.48
C ASP A 53 10.63 -14.23 1.43
N PHE A 54 11.03 -12.97 1.58
CA PHE A 54 10.32 -12.05 2.49
C PHE A 54 8.89 -11.80 2.01
N THR A 55 7.97 -11.66 2.99
CA THR A 55 6.54 -11.46 2.72
C THR A 55 5.93 -10.31 3.52
N SER A 56 6.69 -9.75 4.46
CA SER A 56 6.22 -8.71 5.36
C SER A 56 7.06 -7.44 5.30
N SER A 57 6.44 -6.30 5.64
CA SER A 57 7.13 -5.01 5.77
C SER A 57 8.22 -5.02 6.86
N SER A 58 8.05 -5.82 7.93
CA SER A 58 9.06 -5.97 8.97
C SER A 58 10.32 -6.65 8.45
N GLU A 59 10.17 -7.65 7.59
CA GLU A 59 11.30 -8.32 6.92
C GLU A 59 12.01 -7.38 5.97
N SER A 60 11.25 -6.68 5.10
CA SER A 60 11.80 -5.68 4.18
C SER A 60 12.58 -4.60 4.92
N ALA A 61 12.04 -4.05 6.02
CA ALA A 61 12.70 -3.01 6.79
C ALA A 61 14.07 -3.46 7.37
N ILE A 62 14.21 -4.73 7.76
CA ILE A 62 15.49 -5.26 8.21
C ILE A 62 16.43 -5.50 7.02
N ILE A 63 15.93 -6.05 5.91
CA ILE A 63 16.71 -6.29 4.68
C ILE A 63 17.29 -4.98 4.14
N ASP A 64 16.50 -3.90 4.17
CA ASP A 64 16.93 -2.57 3.70
C ASP A 64 18.11 -2.01 4.51
N LEU A 65 18.22 -2.35 5.79
CA LEU A 65 19.37 -1.96 6.63
C LEU A 65 20.62 -2.79 6.32
N LEU A 66 20.46 -4.02 5.83
CA LEU A 66 21.53 -4.95 5.49
C LEU A 66 22.01 -4.81 4.04
N SER A 67 21.33 -4.01 3.23
CA SER A 67 21.54 -3.90 1.79
C SER A 67 21.83 -2.48 1.35
N SER A 68 22.36 -2.34 0.15
CA SER A 68 22.45 -1.09 -0.59
C SER A 68 21.81 -1.27 -1.96
N SER A 69 20.98 -0.34 -2.35
CA SER A 69 20.34 -0.33 -3.69
C SER A 69 21.28 0.27 -4.75
N MET A 70 20.93 0.16 -6.02
CA MET A 70 21.65 0.91 -7.07
C MET A 70 21.51 2.42 -6.86
N TYR A 71 20.29 2.85 -6.54
CA TYR A 71 19.91 4.23 -6.27
C TYR A 71 19.01 4.29 -5.05
N THR A 72 19.08 5.38 -4.30
CA THR A 72 18.14 5.66 -3.22
C THR A 72 17.55 7.05 -3.36
N LEU A 73 16.37 7.25 -2.82
CA LEU A 73 15.78 8.57 -2.64
C LEU A 73 16.16 9.05 -1.23
N ALA A 74 16.95 10.08 -1.14
CA ALA A 74 17.37 10.66 0.14
C ALA A 74 16.86 12.08 0.28
N MET A 75 16.43 12.46 1.48
CA MET A 75 15.96 13.82 1.78
C MET A 75 16.95 14.87 1.24
N ASN A 76 16.44 15.87 0.54
CA ASN A 76 17.26 16.94 -0.02
C ASN A 76 17.72 17.92 1.06
N GLN A 77 18.68 18.77 0.71
CA GLN A 77 19.26 19.73 1.65
C GLN A 77 18.24 20.76 2.17
N SER A 78 17.25 21.14 1.35
CA SER A 78 16.18 22.07 1.76
C SER A 78 15.10 21.40 2.62
N LYS A 79 15.16 20.09 2.78
CA LYS A 79 14.21 19.28 3.58
C LYS A 79 12.74 19.40 3.11
N ASP A 80 12.51 19.68 1.84
CA ASP A 80 11.18 19.82 1.23
C ASP A 80 10.89 18.80 0.13
N GLY A 81 11.80 17.86 -0.09
CA GLY A 81 11.71 16.79 -1.08
C GLY A 81 12.87 15.82 -0.95
N TYR A 82 13.19 15.15 -2.04
CA TYR A 82 14.32 14.23 -2.09
C TYR A 82 15.17 14.46 -3.35
N ASN A 83 16.40 13.94 -3.29
CA ASN A 83 17.28 13.77 -4.44
C ASN A 83 17.50 12.29 -4.69
N ILE A 84 17.76 11.94 -5.95
CA ILE A 84 18.26 10.62 -6.30
C ILE A 84 19.75 10.57 -5.96
N VAL A 85 20.12 9.58 -5.15
CA VAL A 85 21.52 9.33 -4.74
C VAL A 85 21.98 8.04 -5.36
N CYS A 86 23.14 8.09 -6.04
CA CYS A 86 23.83 6.90 -6.52
C CYS A 86 24.51 6.18 -5.35
N GLU A 87 24.07 4.96 -5.06
CA GLU A 87 24.63 4.09 -4.01
C GLU A 87 25.60 3.06 -4.62
N LEU A 88 25.11 1.90 -5.08
CA LEU A 88 25.91 0.94 -5.83
C LEU A 88 26.22 1.42 -7.25
N ALA A 89 25.42 2.33 -7.79
CA ALA A 89 25.69 2.97 -9.06
C ALA A 89 26.77 4.06 -8.94
N SER A 90 27.58 4.21 -9.95
CA SER A 90 28.55 5.31 -10.06
C SER A 90 27.94 6.58 -10.65
N GLU A 91 26.89 6.45 -11.46
CA GLU A 91 26.17 7.51 -12.16
C GLU A 91 24.72 7.12 -12.45
N LEU A 92 23.89 8.07 -12.88
CA LEU A 92 22.51 7.79 -13.32
C LEU A 92 22.52 6.92 -14.58
N PRO A 93 21.46 6.09 -14.81
CA PRO A 93 21.41 5.20 -15.94
C PRO A 93 21.28 5.97 -17.24
N ALA A 94 21.97 5.51 -18.30
CA ALA A 94 21.89 6.06 -19.63
C ALA A 94 20.83 5.34 -20.47
N ASP A 95 19.97 6.11 -21.15
CA ASP A 95 19.04 5.54 -22.13
C ASP A 95 19.79 5.20 -23.43
N VAL A 96 19.90 3.91 -23.72
CA VAL A 96 20.58 3.37 -24.91
C VAL A 96 19.58 2.68 -25.85
N THR A 97 18.32 3.05 -25.80
CA THR A 97 17.22 2.45 -26.59
C THR A 97 17.53 2.40 -28.09
N THR A 98 18.13 3.45 -28.65
CA THR A 98 18.46 3.51 -30.08
C THR A 98 19.44 2.43 -30.54
N GLU A 99 20.26 1.93 -29.63
CA GLU A 99 21.21 0.84 -29.91
C GLU A 99 20.53 -0.51 -30.11
N TYR A 100 19.34 -0.68 -29.52
CA TYR A 100 18.61 -1.95 -29.51
C TYR A 100 17.31 -1.94 -30.31
N ALA A 101 16.86 -0.78 -30.79
CA ALA A 101 15.64 -0.63 -31.55
C ALA A 101 15.64 -1.51 -32.82
N GLY A 102 14.61 -2.35 -32.93
CA GLY A 102 14.44 -3.30 -34.03
C GLY A 102 15.38 -4.51 -34.03
N LYS A 103 16.20 -4.70 -32.97
CA LYS A 103 17.09 -5.85 -32.87
C LYS A 103 16.39 -7.04 -32.19
N SER A 104 16.61 -8.25 -32.74
CA SER A 104 16.23 -9.51 -32.09
C SER A 104 17.15 -9.78 -30.89
N PRO A 105 16.68 -10.42 -29.79
CA PRO A 105 15.34 -11.04 -29.63
C PRO A 105 14.32 -10.15 -28.90
N TYR A 106 14.60 -8.87 -28.64
CA TYR A 106 13.90 -8.08 -27.62
C TYR A 106 12.60 -7.40 -28.07
N SER A 107 12.25 -7.47 -29.35
CA SER A 107 11.01 -6.92 -29.91
C SER A 107 10.78 -5.41 -29.70
N ILE A 108 11.86 -4.63 -29.50
CA ILE A 108 11.77 -3.16 -29.40
C ILE A 108 11.35 -2.62 -30.77
N PRO A 109 10.34 -1.70 -30.86
CA PRO A 109 9.95 -1.10 -32.12
C PRO A 109 11.12 -0.42 -32.83
N LYS A 110 11.25 -0.59 -34.15
CA LYS A 110 12.36 -0.01 -34.96
C LYS A 110 12.47 1.52 -34.85
N GLY A 111 11.37 2.20 -34.55
CA GLY A 111 11.33 3.66 -34.39
C GLY A 111 11.45 4.11 -32.92
N ALA A 112 11.66 3.23 -31.98
CA ALA A 112 11.82 3.60 -30.58
C ALA A 112 13.09 4.38 -30.35
N THR A 113 12.99 5.51 -29.67
CA THR A 113 14.12 6.43 -29.43
C THR A 113 14.50 6.50 -27.95
N GLN A 114 13.62 6.03 -27.02
CA GLN A 114 13.85 6.14 -25.58
C GLN A 114 13.03 5.12 -24.79
N GLY A 115 13.46 4.85 -23.55
CA GLY A 115 12.70 4.17 -22.52
C GLY A 115 12.79 2.64 -22.52
N TYR A 116 13.33 1.99 -23.53
CA TYR A 116 13.37 0.53 -23.63
C TYR A 116 14.68 -0.12 -23.20
N ALA A 117 15.79 0.59 -23.28
CA ALA A 117 17.08 0.03 -22.91
C ALA A 117 17.87 1.01 -22.06
N TRP A 118 18.27 0.57 -20.88
CA TRP A 118 18.94 1.39 -19.88
C TRP A 118 20.26 0.77 -19.48
N LYS A 119 21.34 1.53 -19.61
CA LYS A 119 22.70 1.12 -19.23
C LYS A 119 23.04 1.63 -17.85
N PHE A 120 23.48 0.74 -16.97
CA PHE A 120 23.85 0.98 -15.59
C PHE A 120 25.34 0.82 -15.38
N SER A 121 25.97 1.78 -14.69
CA SER A 121 27.37 1.74 -14.29
C SER A 121 27.47 1.56 -12.78
N MET A 122 28.26 0.61 -12.32
CA MET A 122 28.44 0.27 -10.91
C MET A 122 29.74 0.86 -10.36
N ARG A 123 29.75 1.16 -9.07
CA ARG A 123 30.99 1.53 -8.37
C ARG A 123 31.89 0.29 -8.20
N ARG A 124 33.21 0.50 -8.07
CA ARG A 124 34.20 -0.59 -8.02
C ARG A 124 34.62 -0.97 -6.63
N ASP A 125 34.26 -0.19 -5.60
CA ASP A 125 34.67 -0.34 -4.21
C ASP A 125 33.58 -0.97 -3.32
N ALA A 126 32.43 -1.31 -3.90
CA ALA A 126 31.36 -2.01 -3.19
C ALA A 126 31.71 -3.49 -3.00
N CYS A 127 31.51 -3.99 -1.79
CA CYS A 127 31.73 -5.40 -1.46
C CYS A 127 30.75 -5.87 -0.36
N TRP A 128 30.61 -7.18 -0.26
CA TRP A 128 29.96 -7.82 0.87
C TRP A 128 30.79 -7.70 2.15
N GLU A 129 30.21 -7.95 3.32
CA GLU A 129 30.91 -7.85 4.62
C GLU A 129 32.10 -8.82 4.75
N ASP A 130 32.16 -9.86 3.95
CA ASP A 130 33.31 -10.78 3.87
C ASP A 130 34.41 -10.26 2.93
N GLY A 131 34.14 -9.21 2.16
CA GLY A 131 35.04 -8.59 1.19
C GLY A 131 34.87 -9.08 -0.25
N THR A 132 33.92 -9.97 -0.52
CA THR A 132 33.60 -10.40 -1.90
C THR A 132 33.12 -9.20 -2.71
N PRO A 133 33.70 -8.88 -3.86
CA PRO A 133 33.28 -7.73 -4.69
C PRO A 133 31.84 -7.84 -5.18
N ILE A 134 31.18 -6.70 -5.33
CA ILE A 134 29.87 -6.58 -5.95
C ILE A 134 30.05 -5.99 -7.35
N ASN A 135 29.56 -6.70 -8.35
CA ASN A 135 29.75 -6.35 -9.75
C ASN A 135 28.56 -6.81 -10.61
N ALA A 136 28.66 -6.71 -11.93
CA ALA A 136 27.60 -7.09 -12.85
C ALA A 136 27.29 -8.60 -12.81
N ASP A 137 28.25 -9.47 -12.46
CA ASP A 137 28.00 -10.90 -12.28
C ASP A 137 27.09 -11.14 -11.07
N THR A 138 27.28 -10.35 -9.98
CA THR A 138 26.41 -10.42 -8.80
C THR A 138 24.96 -10.07 -9.17
N VAL A 139 24.76 -9.03 -10.00
CA VAL A 139 23.43 -8.63 -10.46
C VAL A 139 22.81 -9.72 -11.34
N GLU A 140 23.58 -10.25 -12.30
CA GLU A 140 23.13 -11.33 -13.18
C GLU A 140 22.74 -12.57 -12.39
N TYR A 141 23.61 -13.01 -11.46
CA TYR A 141 23.33 -14.16 -10.61
C TYR A 141 22.03 -13.96 -9.83
N SER A 142 21.86 -12.80 -9.18
CA SER A 142 20.67 -12.48 -8.41
C SER A 142 19.40 -12.56 -9.26
N LEU A 143 19.42 -11.93 -10.41
CA LEU A 143 18.28 -11.92 -11.33
C LEU A 143 17.94 -13.34 -11.83
N ARG A 144 18.97 -14.18 -12.08
CA ARG A 144 18.77 -15.60 -12.44
C ARG A 144 18.09 -16.39 -11.33
N GLN A 145 18.35 -16.08 -10.05
CA GLN A 145 17.68 -16.76 -8.93
C GLN A 145 16.20 -16.36 -8.86
N TYR A 146 15.89 -15.07 -8.97
CA TYR A 146 14.48 -14.60 -9.01
C TYR A 146 13.70 -15.20 -10.19
N LEU A 147 14.29 -15.25 -11.36
CA LEU A 147 13.66 -15.72 -12.60
C LEU A 147 13.82 -17.23 -12.83
N SER A 148 14.40 -17.98 -11.90
CA SER A 148 14.65 -19.41 -12.07
C SER A 148 13.35 -20.18 -12.33
N PRO A 149 13.23 -20.91 -13.46
CA PRO A 149 12.07 -21.75 -13.73
C PRO A 149 11.89 -22.87 -12.71
N ASP A 150 12.98 -23.31 -12.06
CA ASP A 150 12.97 -24.43 -11.13
C ASP A 150 12.62 -24.00 -9.70
N MET A 151 12.96 -22.76 -9.33
CA MET A 151 12.64 -22.20 -7.99
C MET A 151 11.22 -21.63 -7.91
N LYS A 152 10.65 -21.17 -9.02
CA LYS A 152 9.29 -20.57 -9.10
C LYS A 152 9.09 -19.47 -8.06
N ASN A 153 10.07 -18.58 -7.95
CA ASN A 153 10.05 -17.50 -6.97
C ASN A 153 8.87 -16.55 -7.21
N PHE A 154 8.11 -16.19 -6.17
CA PHE A 154 6.94 -15.31 -6.31
C PHE A 154 7.34 -13.85 -6.58
N HIS A 155 8.53 -13.41 -6.17
CA HIS A 155 9.07 -12.08 -6.52
C HIS A 155 9.49 -11.96 -8.00
N ALA A 156 9.45 -13.03 -8.78
CA ALA A 156 9.73 -12.96 -10.22
C ALA A 156 8.83 -11.94 -10.94
N THR A 157 7.61 -11.71 -10.45
CA THR A 157 6.66 -10.71 -10.98
C THR A 157 7.24 -9.30 -10.96
N ASP A 158 8.11 -9.00 -9.99
CA ASP A 158 8.77 -7.70 -9.87
C ASP A 158 9.66 -7.41 -11.08
N PHE A 159 10.19 -8.47 -11.73
CA PHE A 159 11.14 -8.40 -12.84
C PHE A 159 10.54 -8.69 -14.23
N TYR A 160 9.25 -9.01 -14.33
CA TYR A 160 8.62 -9.16 -15.64
C TYR A 160 7.28 -8.40 -15.78
N ASP A 161 6.64 -8.00 -14.68
CA ASP A 161 5.42 -7.19 -14.70
C ASP A 161 5.69 -5.77 -14.21
N THR A 162 6.32 -5.58 -13.04
CA THR A 162 6.65 -4.23 -12.50
C THR A 162 7.82 -3.61 -13.27
N LEU A 163 8.99 -4.25 -13.27
CA LEU A 163 10.11 -3.95 -14.14
C LEU A 163 10.03 -4.93 -15.34
N PRO A 164 9.46 -4.53 -16.47
CA PRO A 164 9.10 -5.45 -17.53
C PRO A 164 10.32 -5.86 -18.37
N ILE A 165 11.27 -6.60 -17.78
CA ILE A 165 12.47 -7.09 -18.48
C ILE A 165 12.04 -7.99 -19.64
N ALA A 166 12.58 -7.73 -20.82
CA ALA A 166 12.25 -8.43 -22.04
C ALA A 166 12.53 -9.94 -21.90
N ASN A 167 11.57 -10.77 -22.32
CA ASN A 167 11.62 -12.24 -22.25
C ASN A 167 11.78 -12.85 -20.84
N ALA A 168 11.80 -12.06 -19.76
CA ALA A 168 11.93 -12.57 -18.39
C ALA A 168 10.74 -13.48 -18.01
N LYS A 169 9.52 -13.10 -18.36
CA LYS A 169 8.31 -13.89 -18.11
C LYS A 169 8.36 -15.26 -18.79
N THR A 170 8.74 -15.29 -20.06
CA THR A 170 8.85 -16.56 -20.81
C THR A 170 9.99 -17.44 -20.31
N TYR A 171 11.10 -16.83 -19.85
CA TYR A 171 12.18 -17.56 -19.19
C TYR A 171 11.71 -18.18 -17.86
N PHE A 172 11.07 -17.39 -16.99
CA PHE A 172 10.52 -17.84 -15.70
C PHE A 172 9.49 -18.97 -15.85
N GLN A 173 8.66 -18.89 -16.89
CA GLN A 173 7.67 -19.95 -17.19
C GLN A 173 8.31 -21.27 -17.59
N GLY A 174 9.54 -21.24 -18.11
CA GLY A 174 10.26 -22.42 -18.58
C GLY A 174 9.75 -22.94 -19.93
N SER A 175 9.86 -24.24 -20.16
CA SER A 175 9.41 -24.87 -21.41
C SER A 175 7.90 -25.05 -21.52
N GLU A 176 7.19 -24.90 -20.41
CA GLU A 176 5.75 -25.11 -20.33
C GLU A 176 5.07 -23.81 -19.90
N THR A 177 4.14 -23.34 -20.72
CA THR A 177 3.24 -22.23 -20.36
C THR A 177 1.83 -22.75 -20.23
N TYR A 178 1.07 -22.21 -19.27
CA TYR A 178 -0.32 -22.55 -19.03
C TYR A 178 -1.17 -21.29 -19.20
N THR A 179 -2.23 -21.39 -19.99
CA THR A 179 -3.16 -20.30 -20.29
C THR A 179 -4.57 -20.74 -19.85
N ASP A 180 -5.31 -19.82 -19.21
CA ASP A 180 -6.70 -20.08 -18.81
C ASP A 180 -7.54 -20.51 -20.00
N ILE A 181 -8.41 -21.51 -19.78
CA ILE A 181 -9.39 -21.95 -20.78
C ILE A 181 -10.54 -20.97 -20.89
N PHE A 182 -10.87 -20.27 -19.80
CA PHE A 182 -11.95 -19.31 -19.72
C PHE A 182 -11.41 -17.88 -19.68
N ASP A 183 -11.92 -17.03 -20.54
CA ASP A 183 -11.66 -15.60 -20.53
C ASP A 183 -12.77 -14.89 -19.75
N LEU A 184 -12.43 -14.35 -18.59
CA LEU A 184 -13.39 -13.70 -17.68
C LEU A 184 -14.00 -12.42 -18.27
N GLU A 185 -13.27 -11.68 -19.11
CA GLU A 185 -13.74 -10.43 -19.71
C GLU A 185 -14.76 -10.71 -20.83
N THR A 186 -14.43 -11.61 -21.72
CA THR A 186 -15.26 -11.95 -22.90
C THR A 186 -16.30 -13.02 -22.61
N LYS A 187 -16.15 -13.76 -21.49
CA LYS A 187 -16.97 -14.93 -21.12
C LYS A 187 -16.92 -16.06 -22.16
N ILE A 188 -15.79 -16.19 -22.85
CA ILE A 188 -15.58 -17.19 -23.90
C ILE A 188 -14.66 -18.29 -23.38
N TYR A 189 -15.02 -19.55 -23.68
CA TYR A 189 -14.16 -20.72 -23.48
C TYR A 189 -13.27 -20.92 -24.69
N ALA A 190 -11.96 -21.05 -24.48
CA ALA A 190 -11.03 -21.45 -25.53
C ALA A 190 -11.38 -22.87 -26.02
N SER A 191 -11.31 -23.11 -27.34
CA SER A 191 -11.51 -24.42 -27.92
C SER A 191 -10.25 -25.28 -27.73
N VAL A 192 -10.17 -25.93 -26.56
CA VAL A 192 -9.07 -26.81 -26.18
C VAL A 192 -9.63 -28.23 -25.96
N PRO A 193 -9.00 -29.31 -26.49
CA PRO A 193 -9.37 -30.67 -26.18
C PRO A 193 -9.18 -31.00 -24.70
N GLU A 194 -10.09 -31.73 -24.08
CA GLU A 194 -10.03 -32.00 -22.64
C GLU A 194 -8.74 -32.71 -22.19
N HIS A 195 -8.17 -33.57 -23.03
CA HIS A 195 -6.90 -34.24 -22.74
C HIS A 195 -5.67 -33.29 -22.72
N GLU A 196 -5.84 -32.03 -23.17
CA GLU A 196 -4.86 -30.96 -23.12
C GLU A 196 -5.16 -29.95 -22.00
N MET A 197 -6.19 -30.22 -21.18
CA MET A 197 -6.54 -29.35 -20.02
C MET A 197 -5.85 -29.83 -18.75
N TYR A 198 -5.47 -28.89 -17.95
CA TYR A 198 -4.81 -29.09 -16.67
C TYR A 198 -5.52 -28.29 -15.57
N VAL A 199 -5.45 -28.77 -14.33
CA VAL A 199 -6.00 -28.16 -13.12
C VAL A 199 -4.85 -27.78 -12.18
N SER A 200 -4.93 -26.63 -11.56
CA SER A 200 -3.99 -26.17 -10.53
C SER A 200 -4.76 -25.63 -9.32
N LEU A 201 -4.35 -26.02 -8.11
CA LEU A 201 -4.93 -25.49 -6.87
C LEU A 201 -4.20 -24.25 -6.37
N THR A 202 -2.94 -24.05 -6.76
CA THR A 202 -2.03 -23.01 -6.25
C THR A 202 -1.84 -21.85 -7.21
N ARG A 203 -2.44 -21.89 -8.40
CA ARG A 203 -2.39 -20.81 -9.39
C ARG A 203 -3.72 -20.08 -9.46
N PRO A 204 -3.70 -18.75 -9.70
CA PRO A 204 -4.93 -18.03 -9.98
C PRO A 204 -5.71 -18.68 -11.11
N VAL A 205 -6.99 -18.91 -10.92
CA VAL A 205 -7.93 -19.40 -11.92
C VAL A 205 -8.88 -18.29 -12.34
N ALA A 206 -9.31 -18.29 -13.60
CA ALA A 206 -10.17 -17.25 -14.12
C ALA A 206 -11.47 -17.07 -13.32
N PHE A 207 -12.02 -18.15 -12.78
CA PHE A 207 -13.25 -18.12 -11.98
C PHE A 207 -13.14 -17.28 -10.71
N PHE A 208 -12.04 -17.35 -10.01
CA PHE A 208 -11.83 -16.64 -8.73
C PHE A 208 -10.98 -15.38 -8.86
N GLY A 209 -10.14 -15.28 -9.88
CA GLY A 209 -9.09 -14.26 -9.95
C GLY A 209 -7.94 -14.48 -8.95
N ASP A 210 -7.98 -15.61 -8.21
CA ASP A 210 -6.96 -16.07 -7.26
C ASP A 210 -6.89 -17.61 -7.31
N SER A 211 -5.99 -18.22 -6.53
CA SER A 211 -5.88 -19.66 -6.45
C SER A 211 -7.07 -20.29 -5.73
N VAL A 212 -7.39 -21.54 -6.09
CA VAL A 212 -8.41 -22.33 -5.39
C VAL A 212 -8.05 -22.47 -3.91
N GLU A 213 -6.77 -22.66 -3.60
CA GLU A 213 -6.27 -22.75 -2.22
C GLU A 213 -6.54 -21.48 -1.43
N THR A 214 -6.28 -20.30 -1.99
CA THR A 214 -6.53 -19.01 -1.33
C THR A 214 -8.02 -18.79 -1.11
N TYR A 215 -8.84 -19.07 -2.12
CA TYR A 215 -10.30 -18.92 -2.02
C TYR A 215 -10.91 -19.86 -0.98
N ARG A 216 -10.43 -21.09 -0.87
CA ARG A 216 -10.89 -22.02 0.19
C ARG A 216 -10.62 -21.47 1.59
N LYS A 217 -9.48 -20.82 1.82
CA LYS A 217 -9.14 -20.21 3.12
C LYS A 217 -10.10 -19.07 3.50
N THR A 218 -10.59 -18.34 2.50
CA THR A 218 -11.43 -17.16 2.69
C THR A 218 -12.92 -17.50 2.71
N TYR A 219 -13.35 -18.49 1.93
CA TYR A 219 -14.74 -18.85 1.68
C TYR A 219 -14.95 -20.35 1.89
N SER A 220 -14.52 -20.88 3.04
CA SER A 220 -14.49 -22.32 3.33
C SER A 220 -15.86 -22.99 3.20
N GLU A 221 -16.96 -22.28 3.50
CA GLU A 221 -18.33 -22.79 3.43
C GLU A 221 -18.75 -23.22 2.01
N HIS A 222 -18.16 -22.64 0.98
CA HIS A 222 -18.45 -22.98 -0.41
C HIS A 222 -17.70 -24.22 -0.91
N PHE A 223 -16.81 -24.76 -0.09
CA PHE A 223 -16.00 -25.93 -0.42
C PHE A 223 -16.46 -27.21 0.28
N PHE A 224 -17.66 -27.21 0.82
CA PHE A 224 -18.30 -28.41 1.35
C PHE A 224 -19.59 -28.69 0.57
N ASP A 225 -19.83 -29.96 0.22
CA ASP A 225 -21.10 -30.36 -0.39
C ASP A 225 -22.19 -30.61 0.69
N GLU A 226 -23.40 -30.96 0.22
CA GLU A 226 -24.56 -31.19 1.08
C GLU A 226 -24.35 -32.34 2.09
N ASP A 227 -23.45 -33.27 1.76
CA ASP A 227 -23.09 -34.41 2.64
C ASP A 227 -21.91 -34.09 3.59
N GLY A 228 -21.38 -32.87 3.54
CA GLY A 228 -20.25 -32.41 4.34
C GLY A 228 -18.88 -32.85 3.83
N THR A 229 -18.78 -33.32 2.58
CA THR A 229 -17.51 -33.68 1.94
C THR A 229 -16.71 -32.43 1.60
N ASP A 230 -15.43 -32.37 2.01
CA ASP A 230 -14.52 -31.29 1.64
C ASP A 230 -14.10 -31.45 0.17
N LEU A 231 -14.67 -30.58 -0.68
CA LEU A 231 -14.45 -30.58 -2.11
C LEU A 231 -13.02 -30.16 -2.50
N TYR A 232 -12.39 -29.31 -1.69
CA TYR A 232 -11.00 -28.91 -1.92
C TYR A 232 -10.06 -30.10 -1.67
N GLU A 233 -10.21 -30.79 -0.54
CA GLU A 233 -9.38 -31.95 -0.23
C GLU A 233 -9.59 -33.07 -1.27
N ALA A 234 -10.85 -33.31 -1.67
CA ALA A 234 -11.14 -34.28 -2.73
C ALA A 234 -10.48 -33.92 -4.08
N LEU A 235 -10.42 -32.62 -4.42
CA LEU A 235 -9.74 -32.17 -5.63
C LEU A 235 -8.21 -32.24 -5.46
N ARG A 236 -7.68 -31.94 -4.26
CA ARG A 236 -6.26 -32.02 -3.92
C ARG A 236 -5.72 -33.47 -4.07
N GLU A 237 -6.46 -34.44 -3.57
CA GLU A 237 -6.10 -35.86 -3.73
C GLU A 237 -6.03 -36.28 -5.20
N LEU A 238 -6.94 -35.79 -6.05
CA LEU A 238 -6.94 -36.08 -7.48
C LEU A 238 -5.83 -35.34 -8.24
N THR A 239 -5.33 -34.24 -7.74
CA THR A 239 -4.19 -33.51 -8.33
C THR A 239 -2.85 -34.11 -7.94
N ASP A 240 -2.80 -35.00 -6.97
CA ASP A 240 -1.59 -35.65 -6.46
C ASP A 240 -0.51 -34.60 -6.07
N GLU A 241 -0.97 -33.49 -5.49
CA GLU A 241 -0.14 -32.34 -5.06
C GLU A 241 0.74 -31.73 -6.16
N LYS A 242 0.47 -32.02 -7.42
CA LYS A 242 1.19 -31.43 -8.55
C LYS A 242 0.78 -29.99 -8.75
N ILE A 243 1.72 -29.15 -9.16
CA ILE A 243 1.45 -27.72 -9.48
C ILE A 243 0.39 -27.63 -10.60
N TYR A 244 0.49 -28.53 -11.61
CA TYR A 244 -0.50 -28.73 -12.66
C TYR A 244 -0.76 -30.23 -12.82
N ALA A 245 -1.98 -30.66 -12.64
CA ALA A 245 -2.42 -32.03 -12.87
C ALA A 245 -3.25 -32.11 -14.17
N PRO A 246 -3.11 -33.13 -15.01
CA PRO A 246 -4.00 -33.32 -16.13
C PRO A 246 -5.46 -33.43 -15.66
N LEU A 247 -6.39 -32.79 -16.37
CA LEU A 247 -7.81 -32.88 -16.07
C LEU A 247 -8.27 -34.35 -16.19
N THR A 248 -8.99 -34.81 -15.18
CA THR A 248 -9.61 -36.17 -15.19
C THR A 248 -11.12 -36.05 -15.06
N GLU A 249 -11.83 -37.11 -15.49
CA GLU A 249 -13.30 -37.17 -15.37
C GLU A 249 -13.79 -37.03 -13.93
N ASN A 250 -13.01 -37.49 -12.96
CA ASN A 250 -13.37 -37.40 -11.53
C ASN A 250 -13.25 -35.98 -10.94
N MET A 251 -12.45 -35.10 -11.55
CA MET A 251 -12.31 -33.71 -11.12
C MET A 251 -13.50 -32.83 -11.52
N LYS A 252 -14.09 -33.09 -12.70
CA LYS A 252 -15.18 -32.28 -13.26
C LYS A 252 -16.36 -32.10 -12.30
N PRO A 253 -16.95 -33.17 -11.74
CA PRO A 253 -18.09 -33.04 -10.84
C PRO A 253 -17.76 -32.28 -9.56
N ILE A 254 -16.53 -32.35 -9.08
CA ILE A 254 -16.08 -31.59 -7.90
C ILE A 254 -16.03 -30.10 -8.21
N MET A 255 -15.38 -29.71 -9.31
CA MET A 255 -15.29 -28.31 -9.75
C MET A 255 -16.68 -27.72 -10.05
N LEU A 256 -17.60 -28.51 -10.65
CA LEU A 256 -18.98 -28.09 -10.87
C LEU A 256 -19.76 -27.89 -9.57
N LYS A 257 -19.53 -28.72 -8.54
CA LYS A 257 -20.13 -28.50 -7.21
C LYS A 257 -19.60 -27.19 -6.59
N ILE A 258 -18.31 -26.92 -6.68
CA ILE A 258 -17.71 -25.68 -6.22
C ILE A 258 -18.33 -24.49 -6.97
N ALA A 259 -18.34 -24.50 -8.31
CA ALA A 259 -18.92 -23.44 -9.12
C ALA A 259 -20.40 -23.18 -8.76
N LYS A 260 -21.18 -24.25 -8.59
CA LYS A 260 -22.60 -24.19 -8.21
C LYS A 260 -22.79 -23.52 -6.85
N SER A 261 -21.92 -23.78 -5.87
CA SER A 261 -22.02 -23.16 -4.55
C SER A 261 -21.81 -21.65 -4.61
N PHE A 262 -21.06 -21.15 -5.61
CA PHE A 262 -20.91 -19.73 -5.94
C PHE A 262 -21.99 -19.19 -6.90
N GLY A 263 -22.99 -20.01 -7.23
CA GLY A 263 -24.13 -19.61 -8.06
C GLY A 263 -23.96 -19.85 -9.57
N ASP A 264 -22.86 -20.44 -10.01
CA ASP A 264 -22.69 -20.81 -11.43
C ASP A 264 -23.28 -22.19 -11.69
N THR A 265 -24.26 -22.25 -12.59
CA THR A 265 -24.94 -23.48 -13.00
C THR A 265 -24.57 -23.92 -14.42
N ASN A 266 -23.60 -23.28 -15.04
CA ASN A 266 -23.14 -23.64 -16.38
C ASN A 266 -22.53 -25.04 -16.35
N PRO A 267 -23.00 -25.99 -17.23
CA PRO A 267 -22.44 -27.33 -17.28
C PRO A 267 -20.95 -27.38 -17.70
N ASP A 268 -20.43 -26.29 -18.28
CA ASP A 268 -19.04 -26.14 -18.67
C ASP A 268 -18.20 -25.39 -17.63
N ALA A 269 -18.77 -24.98 -16.48
CA ALA A 269 -18.06 -24.19 -15.45
C ALA A 269 -16.81 -24.88 -14.89
N TYR A 270 -16.68 -26.21 -15.00
CA TYR A 270 -15.42 -26.88 -14.66
C TYR A 270 -14.21 -26.37 -15.48
N LYS A 271 -14.45 -25.86 -16.71
CA LYS A 271 -13.39 -25.30 -17.58
C LYS A 271 -12.84 -23.97 -17.05
N GLU A 272 -13.57 -23.29 -16.18
CA GLU A 272 -13.15 -22.04 -15.55
C GLU A 272 -12.02 -22.25 -14.54
N PHE A 273 -11.81 -23.50 -14.11
CA PHE A 273 -10.71 -23.94 -13.26
C PHE A 273 -9.53 -24.52 -14.06
N CYS A 274 -9.65 -24.59 -15.40
CA CYS A 274 -8.72 -25.31 -16.23
C CYS A 274 -7.77 -24.39 -17.01
N PHE A 275 -6.61 -24.95 -17.31
CA PHE A 275 -5.55 -24.34 -18.10
C PHE A 275 -5.25 -25.21 -19.32
N SER A 276 -4.91 -24.59 -20.44
CA SER A 276 -4.27 -25.28 -21.56
C SER A 276 -2.76 -25.26 -21.41
N LYS A 277 -2.10 -26.34 -21.71
CA LYS A 277 -0.65 -26.43 -21.75
C LYS A 277 -0.15 -26.05 -23.15
N ASN A 278 0.73 -25.07 -23.19
CA ASN A 278 1.44 -24.70 -24.41
C ASN A 278 2.92 -25.09 -24.23
N GLU A 279 3.40 -26.04 -25.03
CA GLU A 279 4.81 -26.32 -25.11
C GLU A 279 5.48 -25.28 -26.02
N LYS A 280 6.17 -24.33 -25.42
CA LYS A 280 7.09 -23.43 -26.12
C LYS A 280 8.51 -23.97 -25.90
N GLY A 281 9.36 -23.83 -26.91
CA GLY A 281 10.79 -24.10 -26.73
C GLY A 281 11.35 -23.32 -25.53
N LYS A 282 12.29 -23.91 -24.80
CA LYS A 282 12.93 -23.30 -23.61
C LYS A 282 13.50 -21.94 -24.01
N THR A 283 13.06 -20.88 -23.35
CA THR A 283 13.65 -19.54 -23.52
C THR A 283 15.06 -19.58 -22.93
N ALA A 284 16.08 -19.29 -23.74
CA ALA A 284 17.45 -19.24 -23.26
C ALA A 284 17.71 -17.94 -22.49
N TRP A 285 18.58 -17.98 -21.47
CA TRP A 285 18.92 -16.79 -20.69
C TRP A 285 19.45 -15.65 -21.56
N GLU A 286 20.23 -15.97 -22.58
CA GLU A 286 20.83 -15.02 -23.53
C GLU A 286 19.80 -14.19 -24.30
N SER A 287 18.52 -14.60 -24.26
CA SER A 287 17.39 -13.84 -24.82
C SER A 287 16.68 -12.97 -23.81
N VAL A 288 16.96 -13.14 -22.50
CA VAL A 288 16.42 -12.26 -21.46
C VAL A 288 17.08 -10.88 -21.58
N GLY A 289 16.34 -9.84 -21.28
CA GLY A 289 16.77 -8.45 -21.42
C GLY A 289 17.81 -8.00 -20.39
N PHE A 290 18.75 -8.86 -20.02
CA PHE A 290 19.93 -8.53 -19.23
C PHE A 290 21.20 -8.77 -20.07
N ILE A 291 22.00 -7.73 -20.23
CA ILE A 291 23.27 -7.82 -20.96
C ILE A 291 24.38 -7.33 -20.04
N LYS A 292 25.33 -8.21 -19.73
CA LYS A 292 26.59 -7.79 -19.10
C LYS A 292 27.49 -7.15 -20.16
N ASP A 293 27.72 -5.84 -20.05
CA ASP A 293 28.61 -5.11 -20.96
C ASP A 293 30.08 -5.30 -20.57
N ASP A 294 30.37 -5.17 -19.28
CA ASP A 294 31.66 -5.51 -18.65
C ASP A 294 31.45 -5.86 -17.17
N ASP A 295 32.55 -5.99 -16.40
CA ASP A 295 32.46 -6.40 -14.98
C ASP A 295 31.68 -5.41 -14.11
N TYR A 296 31.54 -4.14 -14.50
CA TYR A 296 30.89 -3.10 -13.71
C TYR A 296 29.82 -2.33 -14.47
N THR A 297 29.47 -2.79 -15.68
CA THR A 297 28.37 -2.22 -16.45
C THR A 297 27.47 -3.29 -17.00
N TYR A 298 26.16 -3.02 -16.98
CA TYR A 298 25.17 -3.87 -17.59
C TYR A 298 24.03 -3.06 -18.20
N THR A 299 23.34 -3.63 -19.16
CA THR A 299 22.17 -3.03 -19.81
C THR A 299 20.93 -3.87 -19.54
N LEU A 300 19.85 -3.23 -19.06
CA LEU A 300 18.52 -3.82 -18.97
C LEU A 300 17.70 -3.41 -20.18
N ILE A 301 17.11 -4.39 -20.86
CA ILE A 301 16.20 -4.20 -21.99
C ILE A 301 14.78 -4.55 -21.54
N LEU A 302 13.84 -3.64 -21.76
CA LEU A 302 12.46 -3.73 -21.32
C LEU A 302 11.53 -4.06 -22.48
N SER A 303 10.47 -4.80 -22.24
CA SER A 303 9.44 -5.14 -23.21
C SER A 303 8.47 -3.98 -23.50
N ARG A 304 8.43 -2.98 -22.61
CA ARG A 304 7.67 -1.73 -22.75
C ARG A 304 8.52 -0.54 -22.25
N PRO A 305 8.29 0.67 -22.76
CA PRO A 305 9.11 1.80 -22.37
C PRO A 305 8.82 2.24 -20.94
N THR A 306 9.84 2.76 -20.26
CA THR A 306 9.72 3.36 -18.93
C THR A 306 10.35 4.76 -18.90
N THR A 307 10.02 5.54 -17.88
CA THR A 307 10.62 6.86 -17.66
C THR A 307 12.00 6.74 -17.00
N SER A 308 12.83 7.77 -17.10
CA SER A 308 14.12 7.85 -16.40
C SER A 308 13.97 7.65 -14.89
N PHE A 309 12.94 8.25 -14.27
CA PHE A 309 12.66 8.05 -12.85
C PHE A 309 12.36 6.58 -12.53
N MET A 310 11.53 5.93 -13.33
CA MET A 310 11.20 4.51 -13.12
C MET A 310 12.38 3.58 -13.42
N ALA A 311 13.27 3.97 -14.33
CA ALA A 311 14.52 3.24 -14.56
C ALA A 311 15.43 3.29 -13.31
N VAL A 312 15.43 4.40 -12.58
CA VAL A 312 16.16 4.55 -11.32
C VAL A 312 15.49 3.82 -10.17
N HIS A 313 14.20 4.04 -9.98
CA HIS A 313 13.47 3.53 -8.82
C HIS A 313 13.06 2.06 -8.96
N GLY A 314 12.66 1.64 -10.15
CA GLY A 314 12.15 0.28 -10.40
C GLY A 314 13.23 -0.77 -10.66
N THR A 315 14.50 -0.37 -10.81
CA THR A 315 15.60 -1.30 -11.14
C THR A 315 16.43 -1.75 -9.94
N ASN A 316 15.94 -1.53 -8.72
CA ASN A 316 16.58 -2.08 -7.54
C ASN A 316 16.36 -3.59 -7.49
N ILE A 317 17.37 -4.33 -7.98
CA ILE A 317 17.43 -5.79 -7.87
C ILE A 317 18.14 -6.10 -6.55
N PRO A 318 17.46 -6.65 -5.53
CA PRO A 318 18.12 -7.02 -4.29
C PRO A 318 19.15 -8.11 -4.57
N LEU A 319 20.39 -7.90 -4.12
CA LEU A 319 21.49 -8.77 -4.47
C LEU A 319 21.56 -10.01 -3.57
N ILE A 320 22.03 -11.09 -4.14
CA ILE A 320 22.16 -12.41 -3.51
C ILE A 320 23.65 -12.80 -3.53
N HIS A 321 24.20 -13.16 -2.38
CA HIS A 321 25.59 -13.62 -2.27
C HIS A 321 25.69 -15.07 -2.77
N GLU A 322 26.21 -15.26 -3.97
CA GLU A 322 26.23 -16.55 -4.65
C GLU A 322 26.80 -17.70 -3.80
N PRO A 323 28.02 -17.62 -3.23
CA PRO A 323 28.60 -18.75 -2.48
C PRO A 323 27.72 -19.19 -1.30
N LEU A 324 27.20 -18.24 -0.53
CA LEU A 324 26.38 -18.53 0.63
C LEU A 324 25.00 -19.03 0.23
N TYR A 325 24.41 -18.45 -0.81
CA TYR A 325 23.08 -18.84 -1.29
C TYR A 325 23.08 -20.27 -1.84
N GLU A 326 24.11 -20.64 -2.63
CA GLU A 326 24.27 -22.01 -3.14
C GLU A 326 24.48 -23.02 -2.00
N ALA A 327 25.23 -22.64 -0.95
CA ALA A 327 25.38 -23.46 0.24
C ALA A 327 24.11 -23.67 1.05
N CYS A 328 23.15 -22.72 0.92
CA CYS A 328 21.85 -22.78 1.60
C CYS A 328 20.78 -23.52 0.80
N LYS A 329 21.03 -23.85 -0.46
CA LYS A 329 20.07 -24.58 -1.31
C LYS A 329 19.97 -26.05 -0.95
N THR A 330 18.77 -26.56 -1.02
CA THR A 330 18.45 -27.98 -0.93
C THR A 330 17.55 -28.39 -2.07
N ASN A 331 17.78 -29.56 -2.63
CA ASN A 331 16.90 -30.15 -3.66
C ASN A 331 16.30 -31.43 -3.10
N SER A 332 14.98 -31.44 -2.94
CA SER A 332 14.23 -32.62 -2.50
C SER A 332 13.19 -32.95 -3.55
N SER A 333 13.37 -34.06 -4.23
CA SER A 333 12.42 -34.57 -5.28
C SER A 333 12.12 -33.55 -6.40
N GLY A 334 13.13 -32.76 -6.80
CA GLY A 334 12.99 -31.75 -7.84
C GLY A 334 12.50 -30.38 -7.35
N ILE A 335 12.19 -30.24 -6.06
CA ILE A 335 11.82 -28.96 -5.44
C ILE A 335 13.07 -28.33 -4.83
N ILE A 336 13.48 -27.19 -5.35
CA ILE A 336 14.61 -26.42 -4.84
C ILE A 336 14.10 -25.42 -3.81
N ARG A 337 14.68 -25.44 -2.62
CA ARG A 337 14.43 -24.50 -1.53
C ARG A 337 15.75 -23.92 -1.03
N SER A 338 15.69 -22.73 -0.45
CA SER A 338 16.86 -22.11 0.18
C SER A 338 16.56 -21.81 1.65
N SER A 339 17.56 -21.99 2.50
CA SER A 339 17.53 -21.55 3.89
C SER A 339 18.32 -20.24 4.10
N TYR A 340 18.67 -19.55 3.02
CA TYR A 340 19.29 -18.22 3.08
C TYR A 340 18.41 -17.25 3.85
N GLY A 341 18.99 -16.42 4.71
CA GLY A 341 18.25 -15.43 5.52
C GLY A 341 17.54 -15.97 6.76
N THR A 342 17.61 -17.28 7.08
CA THR A 342 16.90 -17.86 8.24
C THR A 342 17.70 -17.81 9.55
N SER A 343 18.99 -17.47 9.51
CA SER A 343 19.85 -17.28 10.69
C SER A 343 20.98 -16.31 10.37
N SER A 344 21.70 -15.85 11.40
CA SER A 344 22.86 -14.96 11.24
C SER A 344 23.95 -15.55 10.35
N GLU A 345 24.19 -16.86 10.43
CA GLU A 345 25.23 -17.53 9.63
C GLU A 345 24.80 -17.77 8.18
N ARG A 346 23.51 -17.57 7.88
CA ARG A 346 22.91 -17.77 6.56
C ARG A 346 22.47 -16.48 5.90
N MET A 347 22.93 -15.36 6.43
CA MET A 347 22.69 -14.01 5.87
C MET A 347 24.03 -13.27 5.85
N ILE A 348 24.24 -12.44 4.85
CA ILE A 348 25.41 -11.62 4.68
C ILE A 348 25.00 -10.24 4.16
N SER A 349 25.62 -9.19 4.67
CA SER A 349 25.28 -7.81 4.39
C SER A 349 26.19 -7.19 3.33
N TYR A 350 25.64 -6.23 2.60
CA TYR A 350 26.35 -5.29 1.73
C TYR A 350 25.87 -3.83 1.92
N GLY A 351 25.12 -3.61 2.98
CA GLY A 351 24.59 -2.30 3.38
C GLY A 351 25.38 -1.70 4.55
N PRO A 352 24.88 -0.59 5.11
CA PRO A 352 25.51 0.14 6.22
C PRO A 352 25.59 -0.66 7.51
N TYR A 353 24.70 -1.64 7.69
CA TYR A 353 24.66 -2.49 8.89
C TYR A 353 24.80 -3.95 8.54
N LYS A 354 25.22 -4.76 9.51
CA LYS A 354 25.31 -6.23 9.45
C LYS A 354 24.68 -6.84 10.70
N ILE A 355 24.38 -8.13 10.67
CA ILE A 355 23.79 -8.84 11.81
C ILE A 355 24.87 -9.16 12.84
N ALA A 356 24.75 -8.58 14.04
CA ALA A 356 25.58 -8.94 15.19
C ALA A 356 24.98 -10.12 15.96
N SER A 357 23.66 -10.20 16.07
CA SER A 357 22.95 -11.30 16.74
C SER A 357 21.54 -11.43 16.19
N PHE A 358 21.09 -12.65 15.95
CA PHE A 358 19.71 -12.96 15.58
C PHE A 358 19.19 -14.10 16.45
N LYS A 359 18.15 -13.81 17.23
CA LYS A 359 17.43 -14.76 18.09
C LYS A 359 16.00 -14.87 17.59
N PRO A 360 15.66 -15.88 16.78
CA PRO A 360 14.33 -16.03 16.21
C PRO A 360 13.21 -15.94 17.27
N GLY A 361 12.17 -15.19 16.98
CA GLY A 361 11.04 -14.95 17.88
C GLY A 361 11.34 -14.03 19.07
N GLN A 362 12.55 -13.49 19.23
CA GLN A 362 12.94 -12.65 20.35
C GLN A 362 13.49 -11.29 19.93
N SER A 363 14.62 -11.28 19.19
CA SER A 363 15.30 -10.04 18.83
C SER A 363 16.31 -10.22 17.71
N ILE A 364 16.63 -9.11 17.06
CA ILE A 364 17.80 -8.99 16.19
C ILE A 364 18.58 -7.72 16.57
N THR A 365 19.90 -7.84 16.59
CA THR A 365 20.82 -6.73 16.81
C THR A 365 21.67 -6.55 15.56
N LEU A 366 21.69 -5.33 15.05
CA LEU A 366 22.53 -4.93 13.93
C LEU A 366 23.62 -3.98 14.44
N GLU A 367 24.80 -4.07 13.82
CA GLU A 367 25.93 -3.17 14.06
C GLU A 367 26.44 -2.61 12.74
N ARG A 368 27.23 -1.55 12.75
CA ARG A 368 27.84 -0.99 11.53
C ARG A 368 28.62 -2.05 10.77
N ASN A 369 28.41 -2.15 9.47
CA ASN A 369 29.23 -2.95 8.59
C ASN A 369 30.54 -2.18 8.26
N PRO A 370 31.70 -2.57 8.78
CA PRO A 370 32.91 -1.78 8.60
C PRO A 370 33.41 -1.75 7.14
N ARG A 371 32.92 -2.65 6.30
CA ARG A 371 33.30 -2.71 4.88
C ARG A 371 32.35 -1.94 3.95
N TRP A 372 31.31 -1.34 4.51
CA TRP A 372 30.41 -0.52 3.69
C TRP A 372 31.14 0.72 3.16
N TYR A 373 31.08 0.93 1.87
CA TYR A 373 31.78 2.00 1.16
C TYR A 373 31.42 3.41 1.65
N GLY A 374 30.20 3.60 2.15
CA GLY A 374 29.68 4.91 2.56
C GLY A 374 30.42 5.54 3.75
N TRP A 375 31.21 4.76 4.52
CA TRP A 375 32.02 5.32 5.60
C TRP A 375 33.20 6.17 5.13
N SER A 376 33.59 6.08 3.87
CA SER A 376 34.81 6.72 3.35
C SER A 376 34.64 7.39 1.98
N ASP A 377 33.44 7.40 1.40
CA ASP A 377 33.22 7.94 0.06
C ASP A 377 32.97 9.47 0.03
N GLY A 378 32.88 10.11 1.18
CA GLY A 378 32.61 11.56 1.33
C GLY A 378 31.21 12.00 0.93
N LYS A 379 30.35 11.07 0.46
CA LYS A 379 28.95 11.37 0.09
C LYS A 379 27.98 11.15 1.27
N HIS A 380 28.42 10.38 2.26
CA HIS A 380 27.62 10.00 3.42
C HIS A 380 28.09 10.69 4.70
N ASP A 381 28.92 11.71 4.60
CA ASP A 381 29.41 12.46 5.76
C ASP A 381 28.25 13.05 6.60
N GLY A 382 28.30 12.82 7.91
CA GLY A 382 27.24 13.25 8.83
C GLY A 382 25.96 12.43 8.80
N GLN A 383 25.93 11.34 8.03
CA GLN A 383 24.79 10.42 7.96
C GLN A 383 25.09 9.14 8.79
N PHE A 384 24.05 8.39 9.11
CA PHE A 384 24.15 7.11 9.85
C PHE A 384 24.92 7.25 11.18
N GLN A 385 24.54 8.23 12.00
CA GLN A 385 25.13 8.38 13.34
C GLN A 385 24.88 7.16 14.22
N THR A 386 23.75 6.46 14.03
CA THR A 386 23.41 5.22 14.72
C THR A 386 24.55 4.20 14.58
N THR A 387 25.09 3.71 15.70
CA THR A 387 26.17 2.71 15.73
C THR A 387 25.63 1.30 15.83
N LYS A 388 24.42 1.13 16.39
CA LYS A 388 23.78 -0.14 16.69
C LYS A 388 22.27 -0.01 16.57
N ILE A 389 21.61 -1.07 16.15
CA ILE A 389 20.14 -1.15 16.08
C ILE A 389 19.70 -2.39 16.83
N ASP A 390 18.92 -2.21 17.91
CA ASP A 390 18.33 -3.29 18.69
C ASP A 390 16.83 -3.36 18.38
N ILE A 391 16.41 -4.44 17.73
CA ILE A 391 15.02 -4.69 17.37
C ILE A 391 14.50 -5.83 18.23
N GLN A 392 13.46 -5.56 19.03
CA GLN A 392 12.76 -6.57 19.82
C GLN A 392 11.51 -7.03 19.07
N PHE A 393 11.23 -8.34 19.08
CA PHE A 393 10.02 -8.88 18.49
C PHE A 393 8.93 -8.94 19.54
N VAL A 394 8.10 -7.90 19.60
CA VAL A 394 7.04 -7.73 20.59
C VAL A 394 5.69 -7.85 19.90
N GLY A 395 4.82 -8.71 20.43
CA GLY A 395 3.52 -9.00 19.83
C GLY A 395 2.36 -8.18 20.39
N ASP A 396 2.57 -7.39 21.47
CA ASP A 396 1.49 -6.61 22.07
C ASP A 396 1.91 -5.16 22.36
N HIS A 397 0.98 -4.27 22.05
CA HIS A 397 1.17 -2.83 22.14
C HIS A 397 1.32 -2.32 23.59
N THR A 398 0.75 -3.00 24.58
CA THR A 398 0.89 -2.63 25.99
C THR A 398 2.32 -2.83 26.47
N THR A 399 2.95 -3.92 26.05
CA THR A 399 4.37 -4.18 26.32
C THR A 399 5.27 -3.14 25.65
N GLU A 400 5.01 -2.78 24.39
CA GLU A 400 5.74 -1.72 23.68
C GLU A 400 5.67 -0.39 24.43
N ARG A 401 4.47 0.05 24.83
CA ARG A 401 4.29 1.28 25.61
C ARG A 401 5.07 1.26 26.93
N ASN A 402 5.04 0.13 27.64
CA ASN A 402 5.77 -0.02 28.89
C ASN A 402 7.28 0.04 28.70
N LEU A 403 7.80 -0.56 27.64
CA LEU A 403 9.23 -0.50 27.28
C LEU A 403 9.64 0.94 26.90
N PHE A 404 8.80 1.62 26.11
CA PHE A 404 9.04 3.01 25.74
C PHE A 404 9.04 3.94 26.98
N ALA A 405 8.06 3.80 27.87
CA ALA A 405 7.97 4.57 29.11
C ALA A 405 9.18 4.34 30.06
N GLN A 406 9.86 3.19 29.94
CA GLN A 406 11.08 2.86 30.67
C GLN A 406 12.37 3.34 29.96
N GLY A 407 12.27 4.03 28.82
CA GLY A 407 13.41 4.46 28.02
C GLY A 407 14.15 3.31 27.32
N LYS A 408 13.51 2.14 27.20
CA LYS A 408 14.07 0.93 26.55
C LYS A 408 13.75 0.83 25.05
N LEU A 409 12.86 1.70 24.55
CA LEU A 409 12.58 1.91 23.13
C LEU A 409 12.76 3.38 22.80
N ASP A 410 13.17 3.64 21.58
CA ASP A 410 13.38 5.00 21.06
C ASP A 410 12.22 5.47 20.18
N ALA A 411 11.41 4.55 19.68
CA ALA A 411 10.19 4.89 18.94
C ALA A 411 9.13 3.80 19.15
N ILE A 412 7.86 4.19 19.14
CA ILE A 412 6.69 3.31 19.08
C ILE A 412 5.61 3.92 18.19
N SER A 413 4.88 3.07 17.48
CA SER A 413 3.64 3.46 16.80
C SER A 413 2.53 3.69 17.83
N VAL A 414 1.62 4.64 17.56
CA VAL A 414 0.50 4.94 18.46
C VAL A 414 -0.83 4.89 17.74
N SER A 415 -1.84 4.43 18.46
CA SER A 415 -3.22 4.34 17.97
C SER A 415 -4.03 5.59 18.32
N SER A 416 -5.24 5.73 17.74
CA SER A 416 -6.19 6.77 18.13
C SER A 416 -6.55 6.72 19.62
N ALA A 417 -6.60 5.52 20.21
CA ALA A 417 -6.88 5.36 21.64
C ALA A 417 -5.74 5.92 22.50
N ASP A 418 -4.49 5.67 22.11
CA ASP A 418 -3.33 6.25 22.79
C ASP A 418 -3.32 7.76 22.70
N LEU A 419 -3.62 8.33 21.53
CA LEU A 419 -3.70 9.77 21.34
C LEU A 419 -4.82 10.42 22.15
N SER A 420 -5.94 9.73 22.33
CA SER A 420 -7.03 10.20 23.19
C SER A 420 -6.66 10.16 24.68
N GLU A 421 -5.83 9.18 25.10
CA GLU A 421 -5.32 9.08 26.46
C GLU A 421 -4.17 10.05 26.73
N TYR A 422 -3.33 10.32 25.71
CA TYR A 422 -2.12 11.16 25.80
C TYR A 422 -2.08 12.24 24.71
N PRO A 423 -3.00 13.21 24.70
CA PRO A 423 -3.16 14.17 23.60
C PRO A 423 -1.99 15.15 23.44
N VAL A 424 -1.12 15.27 24.45
CA VAL A 424 -0.05 16.28 24.49
C VAL A 424 1.32 15.62 24.68
N TRP A 425 1.75 14.81 23.69
CA TRP A 425 3.12 14.32 23.68
C TRP A 425 4.01 15.26 22.85
N ALA A 426 5.08 15.80 23.45
CA ALA A 426 5.94 16.80 22.82
C ALA A 426 6.81 16.24 21.68
N TYR A 427 7.03 14.93 21.68
CA TYR A 427 7.86 14.21 20.70
C TYR A 427 7.02 13.25 19.85
N LYS A 428 5.83 13.71 19.45
CA LYS A 428 4.96 13.02 18.52
C LYS A 428 5.29 13.43 17.09
N GLU A 429 5.41 12.45 16.22
CA GLU A 429 5.59 12.64 14.79
C GLU A 429 4.44 12.03 14.03
N GLU A 430 4.03 12.70 12.96
CA GLU A 430 2.95 12.25 12.08
C GLU A 430 3.41 12.25 10.63
N SER A 431 3.19 11.15 9.92
CA SER A 431 3.44 11.05 8.49
C SER A 431 2.16 10.67 7.72
N PRO A 432 1.99 11.14 6.48
CA PRO A 432 0.88 10.72 5.65
C PRO A 432 0.91 9.21 5.40
N SER A 433 -0.21 8.53 5.55
CA SER A 433 -0.35 7.13 5.12
C SER A 433 -1.09 7.05 3.77
N PRO A 434 -1.03 5.89 3.07
CA PRO A 434 -1.69 5.76 1.78
C PRO A 434 -3.22 5.76 1.85
N TYR A 435 -3.80 5.75 3.05
CA TYR A 435 -5.21 5.46 3.24
C TYR A 435 -6.09 6.71 3.26
N THR A 436 -7.03 6.79 2.32
CA THR A 436 -8.16 7.74 2.38
C THR A 436 -9.43 6.97 2.76
N TYR A 437 -10.09 7.43 3.81
CA TYR A 437 -11.40 6.92 4.23
C TYR A 437 -12.50 7.74 3.58
N THR A 438 -13.46 7.04 3.00
CA THR A 438 -14.57 7.64 2.26
C THR A 438 -15.91 7.07 2.72
N LEU A 439 -16.97 7.86 2.55
CA LEU A 439 -18.33 7.35 2.47
C LEU A 439 -18.62 7.03 1.01
N SER A 440 -18.79 5.76 0.72
CA SER A 440 -19.15 5.26 -0.60
C SER A 440 -20.64 5.03 -0.65
N LEU A 441 -21.32 5.65 -1.60
CA LEU A 441 -22.79 5.74 -1.69
C LEU A 441 -23.30 5.02 -2.92
N ASN A 442 -24.30 4.17 -2.76
CA ASN A 442 -25.02 3.59 -3.89
C ASN A 442 -26.01 4.63 -4.46
N SER A 443 -25.86 4.97 -5.74
CA SER A 443 -26.74 5.89 -6.46
C SER A 443 -27.69 5.18 -7.43
N ASP A 444 -27.65 3.84 -7.54
CA ASP A 444 -28.54 3.07 -8.40
C ASP A 444 -29.95 3.02 -7.79
N LYS A 445 -30.85 3.78 -8.38
CA LYS A 445 -32.25 3.87 -7.98
C LYS A 445 -32.96 2.51 -7.95
N THR A 446 -32.63 1.63 -8.88
CA THR A 446 -33.26 0.29 -8.98
C THR A 446 -32.78 -0.60 -7.83
N SER A 447 -31.49 -0.59 -7.53
CA SER A 447 -30.90 -1.31 -6.40
C SER A 447 -31.46 -0.80 -5.08
N LEU A 448 -31.50 0.51 -4.88
CA LEU A 448 -32.07 1.14 -3.68
C LEU A 448 -33.52 0.73 -3.47
N LYS A 449 -34.36 0.85 -4.52
CA LYS A 449 -35.80 0.50 -4.47
C LYS A 449 -36.03 -0.96 -4.07
N ARG A 450 -35.21 -1.90 -4.56
CA ARG A 450 -35.35 -3.32 -4.22
C ARG A 450 -35.13 -3.65 -2.74
N ARG A 451 -34.41 -2.77 -2.02
CA ARG A 451 -34.06 -2.92 -0.61
C ARG A 451 -34.94 -2.10 0.34
N GLU A 452 -35.96 -1.41 -0.19
CA GLU A 452 -36.92 -0.68 0.61
C GLU A 452 -37.92 -1.62 1.29
N ASN A 453 -38.22 -1.34 2.55
CA ASN A 453 -39.30 -1.95 3.30
C ASN A 453 -40.58 -1.08 3.19
N PRO A 454 -41.78 -1.59 3.48
CA PRO A 454 -43.00 -0.78 3.49
C PRO A 454 -42.87 0.45 4.39
N GLY A 455 -43.16 1.64 3.84
CA GLY A 455 -43.03 2.92 4.54
C GLY A 455 -41.62 3.41 4.81
N VAL A 456 -40.61 2.78 4.22
CA VAL A 456 -39.20 3.17 4.27
C VAL A 456 -38.69 3.43 2.87
N ASN A 457 -38.01 4.53 2.67
CA ASN A 457 -37.46 4.94 1.39
C ASN A 457 -35.93 5.10 1.47
N LYS A 458 -35.23 4.66 0.43
CA LYS A 458 -33.79 4.77 0.27
C LYS A 458 -33.39 5.59 -0.97
N ARG A 459 -34.32 5.89 -1.86
CA ARG A 459 -34.09 6.44 -3.21
C ARG A 459 -33.57 7.87 -3.21
N LEU A 460 -33.64 8.61 -2.11
CA LEU A 460 -32.97 9.92 -2.01
C LEU A 460 -31.50 9.85 -2.28
N LEU A 461 -30.80 8.72 -1.96
CA LEU A 461 -29.39 8.50 -2.30
C LEU A 461 -29.13 8.56 -3.83
N SER A 462 -30.12 8.30 -4.68
CA SER A 462 -29.93 8.40 -6.14
C SER A 462 -29.84 9.85 -6.64
N TYR A 463 -30.23 10.83 -5.84
CA TYR A 463 -30.24 12.26 -6.20
C TYR A 463 -28.87 12.87 -5.86
N THR A 464 -28.25 13.52 -6.85
CA THR A 464 -26.92 14.14 -6.67
C THR A 464 -26.94 15.23 -5.60
N ASP A 465 -27.99 16.06 -5.56
CA ASP A 465 -28.16 17.09 -4.53
C ASP A 465 -28.21 16.47 -3.12
N PHE A 466 -28.87 15.33 -2.94
CA PHE A 466 -28.88 14.65 -1.64
C PHE A 466 -27.46 14.24 -1.20
N ARG A 467 -26.69 13.61 -2.11
CA ARG A 467 -25.30 13.20 -1.84
C ARG A 467 -24.38 14.40 -1.63
N ARG A 468 -24.60 15.49 -2.40
CA ARG A 468 -23.87 16.76 -2.19
C ARG A 468 -24.18 17.34 -0.81
N GLY A 469 -25.45 17.35 -0.41
CA GLY A 469 -25.86 17.74 0.93
C GLY A 469 -25.16 16.93 2.04
N LEU A 470 -25.03 15.60 1.86
CA LEU A 470 -24.25 14.75 2.78
C LEU A 470 -22.78 15.17 2.85
N SER A 471 -22.16 15.50 1.72
CA SER A 471 -20.77 15.97 1.73
C SER A 471 -20.59 17.29 2.46
N LEU A 472 -21.53 18.23 2.26
CA LEU A 472 -21.45 19.59 2.79
C LEU A 472 -21.84 19.71 4.26
N CYS A 473 -22.67 18.80 4.80
CA CYS A 473 -23.06 18.82 6.21
C CYS A 473 -22.01 18.22 7.15
N ILE A 474 -21.00 17.52 6.63
CA ILE A 474 -19.92 16.91 7.43
C ILE A 474 -18.80 17.94 7.65
N ASP A 475 -18.66 18.41 8.88
CA ASP A 475 -17.48 19.16 9.32
C ASP A 475 -16.32 18.16 9.54
N ARG A 476 -15.38 18.13 8.59
CA ARG A 476 -14.29 17.15 8.61
C ARG A 476 -13.23 17.47 9.65
N ASP A 477 -13.06 18.74 10.00
CA ASP A 477 -12.14 19.16 11.06
C ASP A 477 -12.67 18.72 12.42
N GLU A 478 -13.97 18.96 12.70
CA GLU A 478 -14.62 18.48 13.90
C GLU A 478 -14.60 16.94 13.96
N PHE A 479 -14.89 16.27 12.83
CA PHE A 479 -14.87 14.82 12.73
C PHE A 479 -13.50 14.21 13.11
N VAL A 480 -12.40 14.72 12.57
CA VAL A 480 -11.08 14.16 12.90
C VAL A 480 -10.70 14.48 14.34
N HIS A 481 -11.03 15.67 14.83
CA HIS A 481 -10.73 16.06 16.21
C HIS A 481 -11.44 15.13 17.23
N GLU A 482 -12.72 14.82 17.02
CA GLU A 482 -13.54 14.10 18.01
C GLU A 482 -13.46 12.57 17.84
N ILE A 483 -13.31 12.08 16.60
CA ILE A 483 -13.49 10.66 16.30
C ILE A 483 -12.22 9.98 15.84
N ALA A 484 -11.36 10.68 15.12
CA ALA A 484 -10.19 10.09 14.47
C ALA A 484 -8.92 10.95 14.61
N PRO A 485 -8.40 11.17 15.84
CA PRO A 485 -7.30 12.11 16.10
C PRO A 485 -5.97 11.75 15.44
N ASN A 486 -5.83 10.52 14.89
CA ASN A 486 -4.71 10.09 14.05
C ASN A 486 -4.97 10.31 12.56
N SER A 487 -5.78 11.27 12.20
CA SER A 487 -6.17 11.53 10.81
C SER A 487 -6.14 13.02 10.52
N SER A 488 -6.06 13.32 9.22
CA SER A 488 -6.26 14.67 8.70
C SER A 488 -7.57 14.74 7.90
N PRO A 489 -8.26 15.89 7.87
CA PRO A 489 -9.45 16.08 7.03
C PRO A 489 -9.14 15.77 5.56
N ALA A 490 -10.03 15.05 4.88
CA ALA A 490 -9.89 14.74 3.47
C ALA A 490 -10.97 15.39 2.61
N TYR A 491 -10.55 16.11 1.58
CA TYR A 491 -11.39 16.76 0.58
C TYR A 491 -11.19 16.17 -0.81
N THR A 492 -10.19 15.30 -0.96
CA THR A 492 -9.79 14.64 -2.20
C THR A 492 -9.61 13.14 -1.94
N LEU A 493 -9.71 12.33 -3.01
CA LEU A 493 -9.47 10.89 -2.96
C LEU A 493 -7.98 10.59 -2.86
N ILE A 494 -7.16 11.38 -3.57
CA ILE A 494 -5.71 11.28 -3.55
C ILE A 494 -5.20 12.02 -2.33
N SER A 495 -4.58 11.29 -1.40
CA SER A 495 -3.99 11.86 -0.19
C SER A 495 -2.60 12.46 -0.46
N ARG A 496 -2.06 13.14 0.55
CA ARG A 496 -0.71 13.71 0.55
C ARG A 496 0.42 12.65 0.43
N TYR A 497 0.09 11.40 0.65
CA TYR A 497 1.00 10.27 0.45
C TYR A 497 1.45 10.11 -1.02
N TYR A 498 0.60 10.47 -1.98
CA TYR A 498 0.85 10.21 -3.39
C TYR A 498 1.64 11.34 -4.06
N ILE A 499 2.70 10.94 -4.77
CA ILE A 499 3.68 11.86 -5.37
C ILE A 499 3.24 12.25 -6.78
N GLY A 500 3.06 13.55 -7.02
CA GLY A 500 2.72 14.10 -8.33
C GLY A 500 3.92 14.45 -9.20
N VAL A 501 5.08 14.75 -8.57
CA VAL A 501 6.33 15.06 -9.27
C VAL A 501 7.42 14.12 -8.76
N PRO A 502 7.58 12.96 -9.39
CA PRO A 502 8.52 11.92 -8.93
C PRO A 502 9.97 12.39 -8.82
N GLU A 503 10.40 13.34 -9.65
CA GLU A 503 11.77 13.85 -9.67
C GLU A 503 12.14 14.63 -8.39
N THR A 504 11.16 15.20 -7.70
CA THR A 504 11.38 16.06 -6.52
C THR A 504 10.70 15.55 -5.26
N GLY A 505 9.81 14.56 -5.37
CA GLY A 505 8.99 14.09 -4.25
C GLY A 505 7.81 15.00 -3.91
N LYS A 506 7.45 15.94 -4.77
CA LYS A 506 6.33 16.84 -4.50
C LYS A 506 5.01 16.07 -4.50
N PRO A 507 4.21 16.14 -3.41
CA PRO A 507 2.90 15.50 -3.35
C PRO A 507 1.98 15.96 -4.48
N PHE A 508 1.13 15.06 -4.98
CA PHE A 508 0.14 15.38 -6.01
C PHE A 508 -0.78 16.53 -5.60
N VAL A 509 -1.27 16.50 -4.37
CA VAL A 509 -2.19 17.52 -3.83
C VAL A 509 -1.61 18.94 -3.77
N ASP A 510 -0.28 19.07 -3.84
CA ASP A 510 0.44 20.33 -3.84
C ASP A 510 0.86 20.77 -5.25
N THR A 511 0.56 19.97 -6.29
CA THR A 511 0.83 20.36 -7.68
C THR A 511 -0.11 21.47 -8.10
N LYS A 512 0.34 22.31 -9.01
CA LYS A 512 -0.49 23.39 -9.55
C LYS A 512 -1.78 22.85 -10.19
N GLU A 513 -1.68 21.74 -10.91
CA GLU A 513 -2.77 21.09 -11.61
C GLU A 513 -3.88 20.62 -10.64
N ALA A 514 -3.48 19.99 -9.52
CA ALA A 514 -4.41 19.55 -8.49
C ALA A 514 -5.05 20.75 -7.75
N LEU A 515 -4.27 21.79 -7.45
CA LEU A 515 -4.76 23.00 -6.81
C LEU A 515 -5.76 23.74 -7.71
N ASP A 516 -5.40 23.96 -9.00
CA ASP A 516 -6.26 24.65 -9.98
C ASP A 516 -7.63 23.96 -10.17
N VAL A 517 -7.67 22.63 -10.04
CA VAL A 517 -8.91 21.86 -10.14
C VAL A 517 -9.69 21.89 -8.83
N ARG A 518 -9.00 21.71 -7.69
CA ARG A 518 -9.63 21.74 -6.38
C ARG A 518 -10.33 23.05 -6.09
N GLU A 519 -9.77 24.19 -6.53
CA GLU A 519 -10.40 25.50 -6.44
C GLU A 519 -11.71 25.62 -7.24
N LYS A 520 -11.95 24.72 -8.21
CA LYS A 520 -13.18 24.70 -9.03
C LYS A 520 -14.26 23.78 -8.48
N ILE A 521 -13.94 22.93 -7.54
CA ILE A 521 -14.91 22.04 -6.89
C ILE A 521 -15.57 22.83 -5.76
N ASP A 522 -16.88 23.11 -5.89
CA ASP A 522 -17.65 23.91 -4.92
C ASP A 522 -16.94 25.24 -4.56
N MET A 523 -16.49 25.99 -5.57
CA MET A 523 -15.61 27.17 -5.46
C MET A 523 -16.05 28.22 -4.41
N GLU A 524 -17.35 28.51 -4.32
CA GLU A 524 -17.87 29.49 -3.36
C GLU A 524 -17.70 29.04 -1.90
N ILE A 525 -17.81 27.73 -1.68
CA ILE A 525 -17.74 27.11 -0.37
C ILE A 525 -16.29 26.98 0.08
N TYR A 526 -15.44 26.47 -0.80
CA TYR A 526 -14.01 26.27 -0.50
C TYR A 526 -13.24 27.56 -0.35
N SER A 527 -13.51 28.58 -1.18
CA SER A 527 -12.83 29.86 -1.12
C SER A 527 -13.20 30.70 0.13
N SER A 528 -14.42 30.52 0.65
CA SER A 528 -14.91 31.28 1.82
C SER A 528 -14.49 30.68 3.16
N SER A 529 -14.44 29.34 3.28
CA SER A 529 -14.22 28.64 4.56
C SER A 529 -12.91 27.82 4.61
N LYS A 530 -12.26 27.57 3.48
CA LYS A 530 -11.17 26.60 3.31
C LYS A 530 -11.54 25.17 3.74
N THR A 531 -12.78 24.94 4.07
CA THR A 531 -13.35 23.63 4.41
C THR A 531 -14.61 23.46 3.55
N MET A 532 -14.85 22.32 2.97
CA MET A 532 -16.08 22.09 2.20
C MET A 532 -17.34 21.95 3.10
N PHE A 533 -17.27 22.41 4.33
CA PHE A 533 -18.39 22.41 5.27
C PHE A 533 -19.26 23.64 5.07
N ASN A 534 -20.52 23.43 4.72
CA ASN A 534 -21.53 24.49 4.61
C ASN A 534 -22.92 23.93 4.92
N CYS A 535 -23.34 24.09 6.16
CA CYS A 535 -24.62 23.58 6.65
C CYS A 535 -25.82 24.23 5.95
N GLN A 536 -25.73 25.51 5.53
CA GLN A 536 -26.81 26.20 4.82
C GLN A 536 -27.01 25.64 3.39
N GLU A 537 -25.91 25.53 2.64
CA GLU A 537 -25.96 24.93 1.29
C GLU A 537 -26.38 23.45 1.35
N ALA A 538 -25.93 22.70 2.37
CA ALA A 538 -26.37 21.33 2.60
C ALA A 538 -27.89 21.25 2.77
N ARG A 539 -28.48 22.17 3.56
CA ARG A 539 -29.92 22.27 3.74
C ARG A 539 -30.65 22.49 2.41
N GLU A 540 -30.17 23.42 1.60
CA GLU A 540 -30.76 23.72 0.29
C GLU A 540 -30.67 22.52 -0.66
N CYS A 541 -29.55 21.81 -0.65
CA CYS A 541 -29.37 20.58 -1.41
C CYS A 541 -30.36 19.49 -0.97
N PHE A 542 -30.52 19.26 0.33
CA PHE A 542 -31.50 18.28 0.83
C PHE A 542 -32.93 18.64 0.45
N VAL A 543 -33.29 19.90 0.53
CA VAL A 543 -34.63 20.38 0.14
C VAL A 543 -34.87 20.17 -1.36
N ARG A 544 -33.94 20.57 -2.23
CA ARG A 544 -34.05 20.36 -3.68
C ARG A 544 -34.17 18.87 -4.02
N ALA A 545 -33.34 18.02 -3.44
CA ALA A 545 -33.39 16.57 -3.66
C ALA A 545 -34.75 15.98 -3.25
N TYR A 546 -35.30 16.42 -2.13
CA TYR A 546 -36.61 15.99 -1.64
C TYR A 546 -37.74 16.43 -2.54
N GLU A 547 -37.77 17.70 -2.95
CA GLU A 547 -38.79 18.24 -3.88
C GLU A 547 -38.75 17.54 -5.24
N ASP A 548 -37.57 17.28 -5.78
CA ASP A 548 -37.41 16.59 -7.05
C ASP A 548 -37.82 15.11 -6.94
N ALA A 549 -37.53 14.45 -5.82
CA ALA A 549 -37.98 13.09 -5.57
C ALA A 549 -39.52 12.99 -5.42
N LEU A 550 -40.15 13.97 -4.78
CA LEU A 550 -41.61 14.06 -4.72
C LEU A 550 -42.23 14.25 -6.10
N LYS A 551 -41.69 15.17 -6.90
CA LYS A 551 -42.16 15.40 -8.29
C LYS A 551 -42.03 14.18 -9.16
N ALA A 552 -40.96 13.42 -8.98
CA ALA A 552 -40.69 12.17 -9.71
C ALA A 552 -41.52 10.97 -9.21
N GLY A 553 -42.22 11.10 -8.08
CA GLY A 553 -42.97 10.01 -7.46
C GLY A 553 -42.06 8.94 -6.82
N ASP A 554 -40.81 9.29 -6.54
CA ASP A 554 -39.86 8.41 -5.93
C ASP A 554 -40.00 8.34 -4.41
N ILE A 555 -40.58 9.35 -3.80
CA ILE A 555 -40.85 9.43 -2.37
C ILE A 555 -42.28 9.94 -2.14
N GLN A 556 -42.89 9.52 -1.05
CA GLN A 556 -44.15 10.07 -0.56
C GLN A 556 -43.85 11.05 0.59
N ALA A 557 -44.81 11.97 0.82
CA ALA A 557 -44.63 13.01 1.83
C ALA A 557 -44.51 12.48 3.27
N ASP A 558 -44.91 11.26 3.54
CA ASP A 558 -44.88 10.57 4.83
C ASP A 558 -43.84 9.45 4.92
N ASP A 559 -43.10 9.18 3.84
CA ASP A 559 -42.04 8.17 3.85
C ASP A 559 -40.96 8.50 4.89
N ARG A 560 -40.49 7.49 5.62
CA ARG A 560 -39.26 7.54 6.40
C ARG A 560 -38.07 7.22 5.49
N ILE A 561 -36.99 7.93 5.68
CA ILE A 561 -35.75 7.71 4.93
C ILE A 561 -34.77 6.99 5.86
N GLU A 562 -34.49 5.73 5.60
CA GLU A 562 -33.56 4.94 6.38
C GLU A 562 -32.39 4.51 5.50
N ILE A 563 -31.19 4.95 5.85
CA ILE A 563 -29.96 4.65 5.13
C ILE A 563 -29.09 3.75 6.00
N GLU A 564 -28.80 2.57 5.52
CA GLU A 564 -27.88 1.65 6.16
C GLU A 564 -26.44 2.04 5.86
N MET A 565 -25.70 2.39 6.91
CA MET A 565 -24.27 2.63 6.83
C MET A 565 -23.53 1.36 7.22
N HIS A 566 -22.96 0.69 6.23
CA HIS A 566 -22.23 -0.55 6.43
C HIS A 566 -20.76 -0.29 6.76
N ALA A 567 -20.24 -1.06 7.71
CA ALA A 567 -18.82 -1.12 8.05
C ALA A 567 -18.41 -2.58 8.23
N ALA A 568 -17.14 -2.92 8.01
CA ALA A 568 -16.66 -4.31 8.15
C ALA A 568 -16.91 -4.90 9.53
N SER A 569 -16.93 -4.05 10.58
CA SER A 569 -17.18 -4.44 11.98
C SER A 569 -17.84 -3.31 12.75
N ASP A 570 -18.52 -3.66 13.84
CA ASP A 570 -19.15 -2.73 14.77
C ASP A 570 -18.15 -2.28 15.84
N THR A 571 -17.26 -1.35 15.45
CA THR A 571 -16.29 -0.73 16.37
C THR A 571 -16.86 0.55 16.98
N GLU A 572 -16.35 0.94 18.14
CA GLU A 572 -16.71 2.22 18.78
C GLU A 572 -16.52 3.42 17.82
N GLN A 573 -15.45 3.40 17.05
CA GLN A 573 -15.18 4.45 16.05
C GLN A 573 -16.26 4.48 14.96
N ASN A 574 -16.71 3.32 14.47
CA ASN A 574 -17.78 3.25 13.46
C ASN A 574 -19.13 3.68 14.03
N GLN A 575 -19.42 3.35 15.28
CA GLN A 575 -20.62 3.81 16.01
C GLN A 575 -20.60 5.35 16.15
N LYS A 576 -19.50 5.93 16.63
CA LYS A 576 -19.34 7.37 16.72
C LYS A 576 -19.45 8.06 15.36
N THR A 577 -18.92 7.44 14.30
CA THR A 577 -19.05 7.95 12.92
C THR A 577 -20.50 8.01 12.47
N ALA A 578 -21.30 6.95 12.72
CA ALA A 578 -22.71 6.93 12.36
C ALA A 578 -23.51 8.01 13.10
N ILE A 579 -23.25 8.17 14.39
CA ILE A 579 -23.88 9.20 15.24
C ILE A 579 -23.52 10.61 14.73
N PHE A 580 -22.25 10.85 14.41
CA PHE A 580 -21.79 12.14 13.90
C PHE A 580 -22.48 12.50 12.59
N ILE A 581 -22.57 11.56 11.64
CA ILE A 581 -23.28 11.78 10.36
C ILE A 581 -24.77 12.03 10.60
N GLN A 582 -25.41 11.26 11.47
CA GLN A 582 -26.79 11.46 11.86
C GLN A 582 -27.04 12.90 12.38
N ASN A 583 -26.22 13.34 13.33
CA ASN A 583 -26.32 14.68 13.94
C ASN A 583 -26.08 15.79 12.91
N SER A 584 -25.12 15.58 11.99
CA SER A 584 -24.82 16.52 10.91
C SER A 584 -26.00 16.70 9.95
N ILE A 585 -26.68 15.61 9.59
CA ILE A 585 -27.89 15.63 8.77
C ILE A 585 -29.05 16.31 9.49
N GLU A 586 -29.26 15.96 10.78
CA GLU A 586 -30.35 16.56 11.58
C GLU A 586 -30.19 18.07 11.68
N LYS A 587 -28.98 18.55 11.96
CA LYS A 587 -28.65 19.98 12.01
C LYS A 587 -28.90 20.68 10.67
N ALA A 588 -28.50 20.06 9.56
CA ALA A 588 -28.73 20.60 8.23
C ALA A 588 -30.23 20.63 7.85
N CYS A 589 -31.00 19.61 8.25
CA CYS A 589 -32.42 19.49 7.93
C CYS A 589 -33.34 20.21 8.91
N GLU A 590 -32.85 20.86 9.97
CA GLU A 590 -33.64 21.55 10.96
C GLU A 590 -34.55 22.62 10.30
N GLY A 591 -35.86 22.61 10.63
CA GLY A 591 -36.85 23.52 10.07
C GLY A 591 -37.28 23.22 8.62
N THR A 592 -36.86 22.09 8.05
CA THR A 592 -37.31 21.63 6.72
C THR A 592 -38.34 20.48 6.83
N ALA A 593 -38.92 20.08 5.71
CA ALA A 593 -39.82 18.92 5.62
C ALA A 593 -39.08 17.58 5.92
N LEU A 594 -37.75 17.55 5.92
CA LEU A 594 -36.92 16.38 6.22
C LEU A 594 -36.52 16.29 7.69
N ALA A 595 -36.84 17.29 8.52
CA ALA A 595 -36.45 17.29 9.94
C ALA A 595 -36.95 16.03 10.67
N GLY A 596 -36.04 15.28 11.28
CA GLY A 596 -36.32 14.04 12.02
C GLY A 596 -36.74 12.84 11.18
N ARG A 597 -36.72 12.93 9.84
CA ARG A 597 -37.16 11.87 8.94
C ARG A 597 -36.07 11.02 8.33
N ILE A 598 -34.82 11.48 8.36
CA ILE A 598 -33.67 10.76 7.85
C ILE A 598 -32.99 10.04 9.04
N LYS A 599 -32.80 8.74 8.89
CA LYS A 599 -32.13 7.91 9.90
C LYS A 599 -30.96 7.16 9.28
N ILE A 600 -29.80 7.23 9.93
CA ILE A 600 -28.61 6.45 9.62
C ILE A 600 -28.53 5.26 10.57
N MET A 601 -28.40 4.06 10.03
CA MET A 601 -28.29 2.82 10.80
C MET A 601 -26.96 2.14 10.52
N LEU A 602 -26.12 1.99 11.54
CA LEU A 602 -24.87 1.22 11.40
C LEU A 602 -25.19 -0.27 11.26
N VAL A 603 -24.61 -0.91 10.27
CA VAL A 603 -24.72 -2.36 10.00
C VAL A 603 -23.31 -2.95 9.93
N ALA A 604 -23.00 -3.88 10.83
CA ALA A 604 -21.78 -4.68 10.72
C ALA A 604 -21.93 -5.66 9.55
N ASN A 605 -20.96 -5.63 8.63
CA ASN A 605 -20.98 -6.43 7.42
C ASN A 605 -19.59 -7.01 7.16
N PRO A 606 -19.30 -8.22 7.66
CA PRO A 606 -18.00 -8.87 7.44
C PRO A 606 -17.65 -9.03 5.96
N ASP A 607 -18.68 -9.23 5.11
CA ASP A 607 -18.53 -9.37 3.65
C ASP A 607 -18.70 -8.04 2.90
N LEU A 608 -18.34 -6.94 3.53
CA LEU A 608 -18.59 -5.59 3.02
C LEU A 608 -18.16 -5.42 1.56
N SER A 609 -16.94 -5.82 1.21
CA SER A 609 -16.41 -5.66 -0.15
C SER A 609 -17.23 -6.44 -1.19
N ALA A 610 -17.57 -7.68 -0.89
CA ALA A 610 -18.40 -8.51 -1.78
C ALA A 610 -19.82 -7.95 -1.93
N ASN A 611 -20.41 -7.44 -0.85
CA ASN A 611 -21.76 -6.87 -0.87
C ASN A 611 -21.80 -5.51 -1.58
N ILE A 612 -20.76 -4.68 -1.48
CA ILE A 612 -20.63 -3.47 -2.29
C ILE A 612 -20.61 -3.83 -3.77
N LYS A 613 -19.77 -4.79 -4.19
CA LYS A 613 -19.69 -5.23 -5.60
C LYS A 613 -20.98 -5.77 -6.17
N LYS A 614 -21.84 -6.30 -5.32
CA LYS A 614 -23.20 -6.77 -5.69
C LYS A 614 -24.25 -5.67 -5.65
N GLY A 615 -23.92 -4.45 -5.25
CA GLY A 615 -24.87 -3.33 -5.10
C GLY A 615 -25.84 -3.52 -3.92
N LEU A 616 -25.46 -4.29 -2.90
CA LEU A 616 -26.31 -4.62 -1.74
C LEU A 616 -26.11 -3.68 -0.54
N VAL A 617 -25.42 -2.57 -0.74
CA VAL A 617 -25.09 -1.61 0.32
C VAL A 617 -25.65 -0.24 -0.04
N ASP A 618 -26.22 0.50 0.92
CA ASP A 618 -26.70 1.87 0.71
C ASP A 618 -25.54 2.86 0.78
N MET A 619 -24.85 2.83 1.90
CA MET A 619 -23.68 3.63 2.20
C MET A 619 -22.65 2.78 2.95
N ALA A 620 -21.39 2.95 2.67
CA ALA A 620 -20.31 2.23 3.36
C ALA A 620 -19.17 3.16 3.78
N ILE A 621 -18.56 2.82 4.91
CA ILE A 621 -17.24 3.36 5.26
C ILE A 621 -16.21 2.49 4.53
N THR A 622 -15.52 3.05 3.53
CA THR A 622 -14.49 2.35 2.77
C THR A 622 -13.11 2.98 3.01
N LYS A 623 -12.07 2.15 2.86
CA LYS A 623 -10.68 2.55 3.01
C LYS A 623 -9.95 2.20 1.72
N ASN A 624 -9.47 3.21 1.01
CA ASN A 624 -8.82 3.06 -0.29
C ASN A 624 -7.33 3.42 -0.19
N SER A 625 -6.51 2.63 -0.86
CA SER A 625 -5.06 2.82 -0.94
C SER A 625 -4.50 2.20 -2.21
N SER A 626 -3.28 2.58 -2.58
CA SER A 626 -2.47 1.91 -3.58
C SER A 626 -1.12 1.53 -2.97
N LEU A 627 -0.55 0.42 -3.39
CA LEU A 627 0.78 -0.03 -2.95
C LEU A 627 1.89 0.90 -3.47
N SER A 628 1.66 1.57 -4.60
CA SER A 628 2.57 2.55 -5.17
C SER A 628 2.21 3.95 -4.69
N PHE A 629 3.20 4.80 -4.46
CA PHE A 629 2.99 6.24 -4.22
C PHE A 629 2.57 7.02 -5.49
N ASN A 630 2.31 6.32 -6.60
CA ASN A 630 1.79 6.93 -7.83
C ASN A 630 0.28 7.23 -7.66
N PRO A 631 -0.18 8.48 -7.84
CA PRO A 631 -1.59 8.86 -7.68
C PRO A 631 -2.53 8.13 -8.66
N TYR A 632 -2.04 7.69 -9.81
CA TYR A 632 -2.79 6.88 -10.76
C TYR A 632 -3.39 5.62 -10.12
N GLY A 633 -2.64 4.96 -9.23
CA GLY A 633 -3.07 3.72 -8.57
C GLY A 633 -4.34 3.88 -7.71
N ILE A 634 -4.62 5.08 -7.20
CA ILE A 634 -5.88 5.39 -6.51
C ILE A 634 -7.01 5.59 -7.51
N LEU A 635 -6.83 6.46 -8.51
CA LEU A 635 -7.92 6.81 -9.41
C LEU A 635 -8.33 5.66 -10.34
N SER A 636 -7.40 4.79 -10.72
CA SER A 636 -7.70 3.62 -11.55
C SER A 636 -8.76 2.71 -10.94
N GLN A 637 -8.80 2.60 -9.60
CA GLN A 637 -9.81 1.81 -8.88
C GLN A 637 -11.24 2.35 -9.10
N TYR A 638 -11.37 3.66 -9.33
CA TYR A 638 -12.66 4.32 -9.58
C TYR A 638 -13.02 4.45 -11.06
N CYS A 639 -12.21 3.90 -11.96
CA CYS A 639 -12.42 3.99 -13.41
C CYS A 639 -12.72 2.62 -14.05
N THR A 640 -13.11 1.62 -13.25
CA THR A 640 -13.43 0.26 -13.72
C THR A 640 -14.93 0.08 -13.99
N PRO A 641 -15.33 -0.82 -14.91
CA PRO A 641 -16.75 -1.10 -15.18
C PRO A 641 -17.53 -1.64 -13.98
N SER A 642 -16.88 -2.29 -13.01
CA SER A 642 -17.53 -2.84 -11.81
C SER A 642 -18.28 -1.79 -10.99
N LEU A 643 -17.88 -0.53 -11.05
CA LEU A 643 -18.48 0.59 -10.31
C LEU A 643 -19.97 0.81 -10.62
N ILE A 644 -20.47 0.36 -11.76
CA ILE A 644 -21.91 0.44 -12.08
C ILE A 644 -22.71 -0.32 -11.02
N ASN A 645 -22.24 -1.51 -10.64
CA ASN A 645 -22.91 -2.30 -9.61
C ASN A 645 -22.61 -1.80 -8.20
N GLU A 646 -21.39 -1.31 -7.97
CA GLU A 646 -20.93 -0.91 -6.65
C GLU A 646 -21.58 0.39 -6.18
N TYR A 647 -21.62 1.41 -7.05
CA TYR A 647 -22.04 2.76 -6.69
C TYR A 647 -23.15 3.33 -7.58
N GLY A 648 -23.67 2.57 -8.55
CA GLY A 648 -24.57 3.07 -9.58
C GLY A 648 -23.92 4.11 -10.51
N TYR A 649 -22.60 4.22 -10.49
CA TYR A 649 -21.82 5.16 -11.27
C TYR A 649 -21.18 4.46 -12.47
N ASN A 650 -21.39 5.00 -13.67
CA ASN A 650 -20.89 4.39 -14.90
C ASN A 650 -19.67 5.15 -15.47
N PRO A 651 -18.44 4.64 -15.28
CA PRO A 651 -17.24 5.29 -15.81
C PRO A 651 -17.13 5.26 -17.34
N LEU A 652 -17.97 4.47 -18.04
CA LEU A 652 -18.04 4.42 -19.50
C LEU A 652 -18.84 5.58 -20.08
N SER A 653 -19.86 6.05 -19.37
CA SER A 653 -20.76 7.14 -19.83
C SER A 653 -20.43 8.50 -19.23
N LYS A 654 -19.63 8.55 -18.17
CA LYS A 654 -19.16 9.80 -17.57
C LYS A 654 -17.90 10.26 -18.27
N ASN A 655 -17.97 11.37 -18.99
CA ASN A 655 -16.83 11.97 -19.66
C ASN A 655 -16.19 13.06 -18.80
N ALA A 656 -14.86 13.15 -18.89
CA ALA A 656 -14.10 14.32 -18.47
C ALA A 656 -13.53 15.04 -19.70
N ASP A 657 -13.79 16.34 -19.78
CA ASP A 657 -13.30 17.21 -20.85
C ASP A 657 -12.03 17.89 -20.37
N ILE A 658 -10.92 17.56 -20.97
CA ILE A 658 -9.60 18.04 -20.54
C ILE A 658 -8.93 18.83 -21.66
N ASN A 659 -8.43 20.02 -21.34
CA ASN A 659 -7.65 20.82 -22.29
C ASN A 659 -6.17 20.51 -22.12
N LEU A 660 -5.56 19.87 -23.11
CA LEU A 660 -4.15 19.53 -23.16
C LEU A 660 -3.50 20.23 -24.34
N GLY A 661 -2.54 21.11 -24.06
CA GLY A 661 -1.79 21.82 -25.13
C GLY A 661 -2.66 22.73 -26.01
N GLY A 662 -3.83 23.18 -25.54
CA GLY A 662 -4.77 24.00 -26.30
C GLY A 662 -5.85 23.21 -27.04
N GLU A 663 -5.77 21.89 -27.07
CA GLU A 663 -6.79 20.99 -27.60
C GLU A 663 -7.70 20.48 -26.48
N ARG A 664 -9.04 20.57 -26.69
CA ARG A 664 -10.02 20.01 -25.77
C ARG A 664 -10.36 18.58 -26.18
N LEU A 665 -9.97 17.65 -25.33
CA LEU A 665 -10.23 16.21 -25.50
C LEU A 665 -11.34 15.77 -24.56
N SER A 666 -12.27 14.97 -25.05
CA SER A 666 -13.41 14.43 -24.29
C SER A 666 -13.35 12.90 -24.34
N LEU A 667 -13.01 12.28 -23.23
CA LEU A 667 -12.99 10.82 -23.09
C LEU A 667 -13.79 10.41 -21.86
N SER A 668 -14.31 9.18 -21.88
CA SER A 668 -14.88 8.60 -20.67
C SER A 668 -13.82 8.40 -19.61
N LEU A 669 -14.19 8.26 -18.35
CA LEU A 669 -13.21 8.03 -17.28
C LEU A 669 -12.42 6.74 -17.50
N LEU A 670 -13.09 5.69 -18.01
CA LEU A 670 -12.39 4.47 -18.43
C LEU A 670 -11.44 4.74 -19.62
N GLY A 671 -11.81 5.63 -20.55
CA GLY A 671 -10.96 6.06 -21.64
C GLY A 671 -9.69 6.74 -21.14
N TRP A 672 -9.82 7.71 -20.23
CA TRP A 672 -8.67 8.36 -19.60
C TRP A 672 -7.79 7.40 -18.81
N ASN A 673 -8.41 6.43 -18.11
CA ASN A 673 -7.69 5.38 -17.41
C ASN A 673 -6.81 4.55 -18.37
N LYS A 674 -7.34 4.16 -19.53
CA LYS A 674 -6.58 3.43 -20.56
C LYS A 674 -5.43 4.27 -21.13
N GLU A 675 -5.67 5.55 -21.39
CA GLU A 675 -4.66 6.47 -21.92
C GLU A 675 -3.50 6.70 -20.95
N LEU A 676 -3.77 6.74 -19.64
CA LEU A 676 -2.74 6.84 -18.61
C LEU A 676 -2.00 5.53 -18.35
N ASN A 677 -2.67 4.38 -18.53
CA ASN A 677 -2.07 3.08 -18.24
C ASN A 677 -1.10 2.61 -19.34
N LEU A 678 -1.59 2.54 -20.57
CA LEU A 678 -0.85 1.99 -21.72
C LEU A 678 -0.98 2.84 -22.99
N GLY A 679 -1.73 3.96 -22.91
CA GLY A 679 -1.99 4.82 -24.07
C GLY A 679 -0.98 5.97 -24.23
N THR A 680 -1.43 7.00 -24.93
CA THR A 680 -0.62 8.17 -25.33
C THR A 680 0.04 8.89 -24.15
N TYR A 681 -0.65 8.93 -22.98
CA TYR A 681 -0.19 9.68 -21.81
C TYR A 681 0.54 8.82 -20.77
N HIS A 682 0.81 7.55 -21.07
CA HIS A 682 1.53 6.67 -20.15
C HIS A 682 2.90 7.23 -19.73
N ASN A 683 3.66 7.74 -20.69
CA ASN A 683 4.98 8.35 -20.47
C ASN A 683 4.98 9.87 -20.63
N ALA A 684 3.82 10.53 -20.48
CA ALA A 684 3.75 11.98 -20.54
C ALA A 684 4.45 12.64 -19.34
N ALA A 685 4.86 13.90 -19.51
CA ALA A 685 5.44 14.71 -18.43
C ALA A 685 4.50 14.80 -17.22
N PRO A 686 5.06 14.93 -16.00
CA PRO A 686 4.26 14.97 -14.76
C PRO A 686 3.11 15.97 -14.80
N GLU A 687 3.32 17.17 -15.36
CA GLU A 687 2.30 18.21 -15.44
C GLU A 687 1.08 17.77 -16.27
N VAL A 688 1.33 17.06 -17.39
CA VAL A 688 0.25 16.54 -18.25
C VAL A 688 -0.51 15.43 -17.53
N LYS A 689 0.19 14.49 -16.89
CA LYS A 689 -0.42 13.40 -16.12
C LYS A 689 -1.22 13.96 -14.95
N ASN A 690 -0.64 14.88 -14.17
CA ASN A 690 -1.29 15.49 -13.02
C ASN A 690 -2.55 16.24 -13.41
N LYS A 691 -2.53 16.92 -14.56
CA LYS A 691 -3.73 17.58 -15.07
C LYS A 691 -4.84 16.61 -15.43
N ILE A 692 -4.52 15.50 -16.09
CA ILE A 692 -5.51 14.45 -16.39
C ILE A 692 -6.05 13.85 -15.09
N LEU A 693 -5.17 13.48 -14.16
CA LEU A 693 -5.56 12.89 -12.87
C LEU A 693 -6.46 13.85 -12.08
N ALA A 694 -6.14 15.14 -12.03
CA ALA A 694 -6.92 16.14 -11.31
C ALA A 694 -8.33 16.32 -11.89
N GLU A 695 -8.47 16.38 -13.21
CA GLU A 695 -9.78 16.52 -13.85
C GLU A 695 -10.63 15.22 -13.76
N VAL A 696 -9.97 14.05 -13.78
CA VAL A 696 -10.64 12.76 -13.52
C VAL A 696 -11.10 12.70 -12.07
N GLU A 697 -10.27 13.06 -11.11
CA GLU A 697 -10.64 13.14 -9.69
C GLU A 697 -11.81 14.08 -9.45
N LYS A 698 -11.78 15.27 -10.05
CA LYS A 698 -12.89 16.24 -10.01
C LYS A 698 -14.20 15.62 -10.48
N SER A 699 -14.20 14.94 -11.62
CA SER A 699 -15.39 14.30 -12.17
C SER A 699 -15.97 13.23 -11.23
N LEU A 700 -15.11 12.51 -10.50
CA LEU A 700 -15.51 11.56 -9.47
C LEU A 700 -16.10 12.26 -8.24
N LEU A 701 -15.45 13.29 -7.73
CA LEU A 701 -15.91 14.05 -6.57
C LEU A 701 -17.26 14.73 -6.82
N GLU A 702 -17.47 15.33 -8.01
CA GLU A 702 -18.73 15.94 -8.42
C GLU A 702 -19.89 14.94 -8.58
N SER A 703 -19.62 13.64 -8.62
CA SER A 703 -20.67 12.62 -8.56
C SER A 703 -21.26 12.46 -7.15
N TYR A 704 -20.48 12.81 -6.13
CA TYR A 704 -20.75 12.57 -4.71
C TYR A 704 -21.13 11.12 -4.38
N CYS A 705 -20.76 10.17 -5.25
CA CYS A 705 -20.91 8.74 -4.95
C CYS A 705 -19.82 8.25 -4.01
N VAL A 706 -18.68 8.95 -3.98
CA VAL A 706 -17.57 8.70 -3.06
C VAL A 706 -17.19 10.02 -2.40
N ILE A 707 -17.42 10.12 -1.10
CA ILE A 707 -17.18 11.35 -0.32
C ILE A 707 -15.96 11.13 0.56
N PRO A 708 -14.82 11.78 0.29
CA PRO A 708 -13.66 11.74 1.19
C PRO A 708 -14.01 12.38 2.54
N VAL A 709 -13.60 11.73 3.63
CA VAL A 709 -13.84 12.21 4.98
C VAL A 709 -12.54 12.50 5.71
N ARG A 710 -11.61 11.54 5.71
CA ARG A 710 -10.31 11.67 6.37
C ARG A 710 -9.21 10.88 5.67
N THR A 711 -8.00 11.33 5.76
CA THR A 711 -6.80 10.54 5.49
C THR A 711 -6.20 10.05 6.81
N LEU A 712 -5.79 8.79 6.85
CA LEU A 712 -5.09 8.25 8.01
C LEU A 712 -3.66 8.81 8.03
N ASN A 713 -3.16 9.11 9.21
CA ASN A 713 -1.75 9.40 9.45
C ASN A 713 -1.10 8.23 10.19
N SER A 714 0.12 7.90 9.84
CA SER A 714 0.99 7.10 10.68
C SER A 714 1.52 7.99 11.78
N VAL A 715 1.28 7.64 13.02
CA VAL A 715 1.71 8.44 14.17
C VAL A 715 2.64 7.61 15.01
N ARG A 716 3.77 8.19 15.42
CA ARG A 716 4.71 7.58 16.34
C ARG A 716 5.11 8.54 17.46
N MET A 717 5.43 8.00 18.61
CA MET A 717 6.15 8.69 19.68
C MET A 717 7.63 8.33 19.60
N ILE A 718 8.49 9.33 19.70
CA ILE A 718 9.95 9.14 19.71
C ILE A 718 10.54 9.59 21.05
N SER A 719 11.69 9.02 21.41
CA SER A 719 12.42 9.41 22.61
C SER A 719 13.04 10.80 22.42
N GLN A 720 13.12 11.57 23.51
CA GLN A 720 13.67 12.92 23.47
C GLN A 720 15.17 12.99 23.14
N ARG A 721 15.87 11.87 23.09
CA ARG A 721 17.27 11.82 22.68
C ARG A 721 17.44 11.75 21.17
N ILE A 722 16.37 11.44 20.42
CA ILE A 722 16.38 11.37 18.96
C ILE A 722 15.97 12.71 18.37
N GLN A 723 16.73 13.16 17.41
CA GLN A 723 16.42 14.26 16.53
C GLN A 723 16.34 13.72 15.09
N GLU A 724 15.18 13.84 14.49
CA GLU A 724 14.96 13.41 13.11
C GLU A 724 15.57 14.40 12.11
N GLY A 725 15.78 13.93 10.88
CA GLY A 725 16.36 14.76 9.82
C GLY A 725 15.52 15.99 9.47
N SER A 726 14.20 15.96 9.70
CA SER A 726 13.29 17.08 9.48
C SER A 726 12.19 17.11 10.52
N ASP A 727 11.85 18.30 11.02
CA ASP A 727 10.75 18.53 11.95
C ASP A 727 9.42 18.85 11.24
N HIS A 728 9.47 19.21 9.96
CA HIS A 728 8.32 19.81 9.24
C HIS A 728 8.00 19.15 7.91
N PHE A 729 8.98 18.53 7.26
CA PHE A 729 8.77 17.88 5.99
C PHE A 729 8.65 16.38 6.15
N ILE A 730 7.49 15.87 5.77
CA ILE A 730 7.19 14.46 5.77
C ILE A 730 6.91 14.05 4.33
N ASN A 731 7.78 13.22 3.79
CA ASN A 731 7.57 12.60 2.50
C ASN A 731 7.35 11.09 2.71
N PRO A 732 6.36 10.47 2.06
CA PRO A 732 6.06 9.06 2.27
C PRO A 732 7.20 8.10 1.88
N VAL A 733 8.16 8.57 1.10
CA VAL A 733 9.31 7.77 0.63
C VAL A 733 10.49 7.85 1.58
N VAL A 734 10.77 9.05 2.10
CA VAL A 734 11.92 9.31 2.97
C VAL A 734 11.52 9.69 4.39
N GLU A 735 10.23 9.79 4.65
CA GLU A 735 9.64 10.22 5.92
C GLU A 735 10.37 11.44 6.52
N PHE A 736 10.86 11.32 7.75
CA PHE A 736 11.69 12.35 8.39
C PHE A 736 13.20 12.18 8.12
N GLY A 737 13.57 11.32 7.16
CA GLY A 737 14.94 11.02 6.79
C GLY A 737 15.44 9.64 7.28
N GLY A 738 14.69 8.98 8.15
CA GLY A 738 14.98 7.65 8.68
C GLY A 738 16.33 7.56 9.42
N ILE A 739 16.83 6.36 9.62
CA ILE A 739 18.11 6.10 10.31
C ILE A 739 19.30 6.81 9.63
N ARG A 740 19.19 7.04 8.33
CA ARG A 740 20.24 7.74 7.55
C ARG A 740 20.51 9.15 8.08
N PHE A 741 19.47 9.91 8.42
CA PHE A 741 19.56 11.30 8.86
C PHE A 741 19.26 11.51 10.35
N MET A 742 18.96 10.42 11.06
CA MET A 742 18.72 10.45 12.50
C MET A 742 19.96 10.90 13.25
N GLN A 743 19.79 11.85 14.16
CA GLN A 743 20.82 12.38 15.05
C GLN A 743 20.44 12.10 16.50
N TYR A 744 21.42 12.14 17.39
CA TYR A 744 21.19 11.92 18.81
C TYR A 744 21.71 13.11 19.62
N THR A 745 20.89 13.56 20.58
CA THR A 745 21.27 14.58 21.56
C THR A 745 22.00 13.99 22.76
N MET A 746 21.90 12.66 22.96
CA MET A 746 22.54 11.90 24.04
C MET A 746 23.02 10.55 23.48
N ASP A 747 24.22 10.15 23.85
CA ASP A 747 24.67 8.78 23.59
C ASP A 747 24.05 7.76 24.58
N ASP A 748 24.44 6.49 24.48
CA ASP A 748 23.85 5.42 25.29
C ASP A 748 24.15 5.57 26.80
N ALA A 749 25.36 6.06 27.18
CA ALA A 749 25.71 6.28 28.58
C ALA A 749 24.93 7.42 29.18
N GLU A 750 24.85 8.55 28.47
CA GLU A 750 24.09 9.74 28.87
C GLU A 750 22.58 9.43 28.99
N TRP A 751 22.03 8.68 28.01
CA TRP A 751 20.63 8.27 28.05
C TRP A 751 20.31 7.33 29.23
N ASN A 752 21.18 6.37 29.50
CA ASN A 752 21.03 5.47 30.65
C ASN A 752 21.10 6.23 32.00
N ALA A 753 21.97 7.22 32.11
CA ALA A 753 22.07 8.07 33.28
C ALA A 753 20.80 8.94 33.45
N PHE A 754 20.32 9.52 32.36
CA PHE A 754 19.08 10.31 32.33
C PHE A 754 17.88 9.47 32.78
N CYS A 755 17.67 8.28 32.24
CA CYS A 755 16.55 7.39 32.62
C CYS A 755 16.63 6.96 34.08
N LYS A 756 17.82 6.66 34.63
CA LYS A 756 18.03 6.33 36.03
C LYS A 756 17.68 7.54 36.93
N GLY A 757 18.07 8.75 36.53
CA GLY A 757 17.75 9.97 37.24
C GLY A 757 16.25 10.22 37.31
N GLN A 758 15.53 10.03 36.23
CA GLN A 758 14.06 10.16 36.17
C GLN A 758 13.35 9.12 37.06
N MET A 759 13.79 7.87 37.05
CA MET A 759 13.24 6.81 37.90
C MET A 759 13.50 7.03 39.40
N SER A 760 14.63 7.68 39.76
CA SER A 760 14.95 8.00 41.14
C SER A 760 14.23 9.26 41.66
N ALA A 761 13.80 10.15 40.77
CA ALA A 761 13.03 11.37 41.09
C ALA A 761 11.52 11.10 41.23
N SER A 762 11.03 9.92 40.84
CA SER A 762 9.65 9.50 41.05
C SER A 762 9.41 9.31 42.57
N PRO A 763 8.39 9.94 43.19
CA PRO A 763 8.19 9.81 44.64
C PRO A 763 7.96 8.33 44.96
N ARG A 764 8.87 7.75 45.72
CA ARG A 764 8.60 6.48 46.43
C ARG A 764 7.38 6.74 47.30
N ASN A 765 6.37 5.92 47.10
CA ASN A 765 5.13 5.92 47.85
C ASN A 765 5.31 6.40 49.26
N ALA A 766 4.65 7.52 49.57
CA ALA A 766 4.31 7.78 50.96
C ALA A 766 3.23 6.76 51.32
N ASP A 767 3.50 5.94 52.32
CA ASP A 767 2.63 4.95 52.89
C ASP A 767 1.22 5.46 53.21
#